data_18c5e6a0f7963321a1fdc43495d7e986
#
_entry.id   18c5e6a0f7963321a1fdc43495d7e986
#
_cell.length_a   1.000
_cell.length_b   1.000
_cell.length_c   1.000
_cell.angle_alpha   90.00
_cell.angle_beta   90.00
_cell.angle_gamma   90.00
#
_symmetry.space_group_name_H-M   'P 1'
#
loop_
_entity.id
_entity.type
_entity.pdbx_description
1 polymer ?
#
loop_
_entity_poly.entity_id
_entity_poly.type
_entity_poly.pdbx_seq_one_letter_code
_entity_poly.pdbx_strand_id
1 'polypeptide(L)'
;MKQIRFTVLLFALSLPGSTLIADLFVKRLQKLDRNGDGQLSRDEAPKSFRKFKFNHADRNKDGFLDKREMDWVSGKLAAKKQSTPAKPSEPVAPEAGRMTVVRDIVYRKDDNTTRGWNKLDIYFPRGKRGYPVLFWVHGGGLHSGDKSKITEVAGRFVAEGIGVVSANYRLYPEAIYPVQIEDVADAFSWVHRNIAKRGGDPEKLFVSGGSAGGHLTALLTLNDAFLKKRGHTSGSIRGAIPISGLMDVSRVGAARRKGVWGEKASTHRVASPLHHARKDAPPLLLLHAEHDTLDRRQQNQAMFVALKKAGHPDVAIDELKDRTQNSIRPNLVDQNDTGAEHILKFIRRLCAVQANGSEVKQRPWSRHTIDSADKATGKLGADGVRLADFNNDGLLDIATGWEQGGAIVVYQNPGPVKAKSAWPSVTVGRVISPEDAVFADLDGDGNLDVVSSCEGRERTMYVHWAPAKRADYLKPSAWVTEAIPATKQKQSWMFAEPAQIDGRGGIDLFVSSKGANGSIGWLRVDQETSTGRDAGAFKFVKLRSAGWIMTLKALDMDGDGDSDLLFSDRKGGKRGVNWLENPGGTEAASPDKWTEHVIGGKEHEVMFLSVGDLNHDGARDIVCPTRNGEILLFEGNENGWKFHSIKNPFGVPHGKAVAIGDIDNDGRNDLFHVTNTGGNRELPGATWMSQRPDRPWSAKWNVTDVSGSIGVKFDLVELVDLDGDGDLDAITCEEVDNLGVFWFENPLYDSSKLR
;
A
#
# COMPACT_ATOMS: atom_id res chain seq x y z
N MET A 1 33.99 -22.65 -28.82
CA MET A 1 32.91 -23.64 -28.60
C MET A 1 33.09 -24.43 -27.29
N LYS A 2 33.08 -23.78 -26.13
CA LYS A 2 33.18 -24.44 -24.80
C LYS A 2 32.45 -23.73 -23.67
N GLN A 3 31.36 -23.01 -23.93
CA GLN A 3 30.60 -22.29 -22.90
C GLN A 3 29.11 -22.63 -22.84
N ILE A 4 28.58 -23.58 -23.59
CA ILE A 4 27.11 -23.86 -23.67
C ILE A 4 26.70 -25.15 -22.92
N ARG A 5 27.52 -25.74 -22.08
CA ARG A 5 27.15 -27.02 -21.40
C ARG A 5 26.90 -26.95 -19.87
N PHE A 6 26.80 -25.78 -19.27
CA PHE A 6 26.64 -25.66 -17.81
C PHE A 6 25.20 -25.40 -17.35
N THR A 7 24.27 -25.03 -18.22
CA THR A 7 22.87 -24.66 -17.87
C THR A 7 21.89 -25.82 -17.91
N VAL A 8 22.22 -26.96 -18.47
CA VAL A 8 21.31 -28.11 -18.61
C VAL A 8 21.25 -29.02 -17.36
N LEU A 9 22.06 -28.75 -16.35
CA LEU A 9 22.21 -29.65 -15.19
C LEU A 9 21.27 -29.36 -14.02
N LEU A 10 20.48 -28.30 -14.05
CA LEU A 10 19.48 -27.97 -13.01
C LEU A 10 18.06 -28.48 -13.33
N PHE A 11 17.78 -28.90 -14.55
CA PHE A 11 16.45 -29.32 -14.98
C PHE A 11 16.14 -30.82 -14.89
N ALA A 12 17.12 -31.67 -14.52
CA ALA A 12 16.92 -33.13 -14.46
C ALA A 12 16.54 -33.66 -13.06
N LEU A 13 16.09 -32.82 -12.14
CA LEU A 13 15.75 -33.18 -10.74
C LEU A 13 14.24 -33.36 -10.48
N SER A 14 13.41 -33.40 -11.50
CA SER A 14 11.94 -33.47 -11.35
C SER A 14 11.27 -34.73 -11.90
N LEU A 15 11.94 -35.91 -11.84
CA LEU A 15 11.30 -37.18 -12.17
C LEU A 15 11.47 -38.25 -11.08
N PRO A 16 10.46 -39.10 -10.82
CA PRO A 16 10.46 -40.05 -9.69
C PRO A 16 11.28 -41.30 -9.98
N GLY A 17 12.33 -41.50 -9.18
CA GLY A 17 13.19 -42.69 -9.25
C GLY A 17 14.41 -42.54 -8.35
N SER A 18 14.26 -42.79 -7.03
CA SER A 18 15.28 -42.52 -5.99
C SER A 18 16.57 -43.31 -6.09
N THR A 19 16.56 -44.50 -6.69
CA THR A 19 17.73 -45.34 -6.95
C THR A 19 18.55 -44.87 -8.18
N LEU A 20 17.90 -44.35 -9.18
CA LEU A 20 18.56 -43.91 -10.42
C LEU A 20 19.44 -42.67 -10.23
N ILE A 21 19.12 -41.81 -9.28
CA ILE A 21 19.83 -40.52 -9.06
C ILE A 21 21.10 -40.77 -8.20
N ALA A 22 21.05 -41.67 -7.23
CA ALA A 22 22.21 -42.04 -6.44
C ALA A 22 23.27 -42.74 -7.33
N ASP A 23 22.85 -43.63 -8.20
CA ASP A 23 23.69 -44.32 -9.19
C ASP A 23 24.30 -43.40 -10.23
N LEU A 24 23.54 -42.41 -10.67
CA LEU A 24 24.03 -41.34 -11.58
C LEU A 24 25.04 -40.41 -10.93
N PHE A 25 24.94 -40.16 -9.62
CA PHE A 25 25.87 -39.30 -8.89
C PHE A 25 27.23 -40.02 -8.70
N VAL A 26 27.22 -41.32 -8.28
CA VAL A 26 28.42 -42.14 -8.15
C VAL A 26 29.10 -42.33 -9.50
N LYS A 27 28.35 -42.68 -10.56
CA LYS A 27 28.87 -42.80 -11.92
C LYS A 27 29.46 -41.46 -12.48
N ARG A 28 29.03 -40.34 -11.95
CA ARG A 28 29.52 -39.02 -12.31
C ARG A 28 30.79 -38.65 -11.54
N LEU A 29 30.90 -39.01 -10.26
CA LEU A 29 32.14 -38.87 -9.50
C LEU A 29 33.23 -39.78 -10.09
N GLN A 30 32.92 -41.03 -10.46
CA GLN A 30 33.81 -41.96 -11.14
C GLN A 30 34.30 -41.44 -12.50
N LYS A 31 33.53 -40.62 -13.23
CA LYS A 31 34.02 -39.97 -14.48
C LYS A 31 34.99 -38.81 -14.25
N LEU A 32 35.19 -38.39 -13.02
CA LEU A 32 36.15 -37.37 -12.63
C LEU A 32 37.51 -37.95 -12.20
N ASP A 33 37.54 -39.21 -11.91
CA ASP A 33 38.78 -40.03 -11.72
C ASP A 33 39.54 -40.01 -13.08
N ARG A 34 40.56 -39.18 -13.17
CA ARG A 34 41.32 -38.95 -14.41
C ARG A 34 42.49 -39.89 -14.58
N ASN A 35 42.99 -40.40 -13.47
CA ASN A 35 44.12 -41.30 -13.44
C ASN A 35 43.70 -42.78 -13.47
N GLY A 36 42.40 -43.08 -13.28
CA GLY A 36 41.84 -44.42 -13.36
C GLY A 36 42.20 -45.33 -12.18
N ASP A 37 42.56 -44.74 -11.04
CA ASP A 37 42.96 -45.50 -9.85
C ASP A 37 41.77 -45.96 -8.98
N GLY A 38 40.55 -45.60 -9.35
CA GLY A 38 39.33 -45.98 -8.63
C GLY A 38 39.02 -45.09 -7.43
N GLN A 39 39.80 -44.05 -7.18
CA GLN A 39 39.65 -43.08 -6.11
C GLN A 39 39.49 -41.68 -6.69
N LEU A 40 38.85 -40.76 -5.97
CA LEU A 40 38.74 -39.37 -6.38
C LEU A 40 39.63 -38.49 -5.49
N SER A 41 40.72 -38.00 -6.03
CA SER A 41 41.57 -37.06 -5.31
C SER A 41 40.89 -35.68 -5.17
N ARG A 42 41.38 -34.87 -4.24
CA ARG A 42 40.89 -33.50 -4.06
C ARG A 42 41.02 -32.64 -5.32
N ASP A 43 42.06 -32.91 -6.14
CA ASP A 43 42.29 -32.15 -7.37
C ASP A 43 41.44 -32.58 -8.56
N GLU A 44 40.88 -33.77 -8.50
CA GLU A 44 39.91 -34.28 -9.47
C GLU A 44 38.50 -33.87 -9.12
N ALA A 45 38.22 -33.61 -7.84
CA ALA A 45 36.92 -33.18 -7.40
C ALA A 45 36.55 -31.77 -7.93
N PRO A 46 35.28 -31.51 -8.25
CA PRO A 46 34.80 -30.20 -8.67
C PRO A 46 35.09 -29.09 -7.64
N LYS A 47 35.44 -27.88 -8.07
CA LYS A 47 35.74 -26.73 -7.19
C LYS A 47 34.64 -26.48 -6.12
N SER A 48 33.38 -26.70 -6.44
CA SER A 48 32.24 -26.59 -5.51
C SER A 48 32.19 -27.68 -4.45
N PHE A 49 32.80 -28.84 -4.70
CA PHE A 49 32.87 -29.97 -3.77
C PHE A 49 34.12 -29.92 -2.89
N ARG A 50 35.25 -29.41 -3.42
CA ARG A 50 36.56 -29.31 -2.73
C ARG A 50 36.49 -28.49 -1.43
N LYS A 51 35.72 -27.40 -1.40
CA LYS A 51 35.80 -26.36 -0.36
C LYS A 51 35.10 -26.73 0.95
N PHE A 52 34.00 -27.48 0.90
CA PHE A 52 33.17 -27.74 2.10
C PHE A 52 32.71 -29.20 2.26
N LYS A 53 32.74 -30.02 1.20
CA LYS A 53 32.14 -31.35 1.22
C LYS A 53 33.17 -32.47 1.12
N PHE A 54 34.34 -32.23 0.56
CA PHE A 54 35.38 -33.25 0.40
C PHE A 54 35.89 -33.75 1.72
N ASN A 55 36.31 -32.91 2.65
CA ASN A 55 36.77 -33.30 3.99
C ASN A 55 35.70 -33.95 4.87
N HIS A 56 34.43 -33.77 4.52
CA HIS A 56 33.33 -34.44 5.22
C HIS A 56 33.03 -35.82 4.63
N ALA A 57 33.33 -35.99 3.37
CA ALA A 57 33.21 -37.25 2.63
C ALA A 57 34.40 -38.17 2.84
N ASP A 58 35.60 -37.61 2.90
CA ASP A 58 36.88 -38.28 3.24
C ASP A 58 36.86 -38.58 4.75
N ARG A 59 36.41 -39.79 5.10
CA ARG A 59 36.19 -40.22 6.51
C ARG A 59 37.44 -40.79 7.14
N ASN A 60 38.27 -41.43 6.34
CA ASN A 60 39.53 -41.99 6.78
C ASN A 60 40.68 -40.97 6.78
N LYS A 61 40.46 -39.78 6.18
CA LYS A 61 41.38 -38.63 6.09
C LYS A 61 42.66 -38.93 5.34
N ASP A 62 42.61 -39.82 4.34
CA ASP A 62 43.73 -40.13 3.50
C ASP A 62 43.94 -39.19 2.30
N GLY A 63 43.01 -38.24 2.08
CA GLY A 63 43.06 -37.25 1.03
C GLY A 63 42.40 -37.69 -0.27
N PHE A 64 41.77 -38.83 -0.31
CA PHE A 64 41.07 -39.41 -1.44
C PHE A 64 39.63 -39.82 -1.02
N LEU A 65 38.74 -39.96 -2.00
CA LEU A 65 37.42 -40.55 -1.79
C LEU A 65 37.39 -41.91 -2.46
N ASP A 66 37.45 -42.97 -1.67
CA ASP A 66 37.28 -44.33 -2.14
C ASP A 66 35.84 -44.67 -2.49
N LYS A 67 35.61 -45.85 -3.08
CA LYS A 67 34.28 -46.32 -3.44
C LYS A 67 33.30 -46.33 -2.26
N ARG A 68 33.77 -46.72 -1.04
CA ARG A 68 32.92 -46.80 0.17
C ARG A 68 32.49 -45.43 0.65
N GLU A 69 33.35 -44.44 0.54
CA GLU A 69 33.08 -43.07 0.91
C GLU A 69 32.15 -42.38 -0.11
N MET A 70 32.34 -42.66 -1.40
CA MET A 70 31.43 -42.22 -2.46
C MET A 70 30.04 -42.83 -2.32
N ASP A 71 29.96 -44.14 -1.98
CA ASP A 71 28.70 -44.84 -1.72
C ASP A 71 28.01 -44.32 -0.45
N TRP A 72 28.78 -43.99 0.60
CA TRP A 72 28.23 -43.37 1.81
C TRP A 72 27.63 -41.97 1.54
N VAL A 73 28.28 -41.14 0.77
CA VAL A 73 27.75 -39.82 0.34
C VAL A 73 26.45 -40.02 -0.42
N SER A 74 26.39 -40.99 -1.31
CA SER A 74 25.22 -41.38 -2.08
C SER A 74 24.07 -41.86 -1.18
N GLY A 75 24.35 -42.70 -0.21
CA GLY A 75 23.41 -43.22 0.79
C GLY A 75 22.82 -42.11 1.66
N LYS A 76 23.63 -41.14 2.08
CA LYS A 76 23.18 -39.97 2.85
C LYS A 76 22.28 -39.05 2.02
N LEU A 77 22.53 -38.91 0.73
CA LEU A 77 21.66 -38.15 -0.18
C LEU A 77 20.32 -38.88 -0.43
N ALA A 78 20.33 -40.21 -0.46
CA ALA A 78 19.11 -41.02 -0.58
C ALA A 78 18.29 -41.04 0.74
N ALA A 79 18.94 -41.20 1.90
CA ALA A 79 18.29 -41.21 3.20
C ALA A 79 17.61 -39.88 3.57
N LYS A 80 18.19 -38.76 3.11
CA LYS A 80 17.58 -37.41 3.29
C LYS A 80 16.26 -37.23 2.54
N LYS A 81 15.94 -38.13 1.60
CA LYS A 81 14.68 -38.15 0.82
C LYS A 81 13.64 -39.17 1.35
N GLN A 82 14.02 -40.09 2.21
CA GLN A 82 13.10 -41.13 2.72
C GLN A 82 12.38 -40.79 4.03
N SER A 83 12.68 -39.65 4.64
CA SER A 83 12.03 -39.18 5.88
C SER A 83 10.89 -38.18 5.62
N THR A 84 10.13 -38.32 4.52
CA THR A 84 8.95 -37.51 4.27
C THR A 84 7.69 -38.41 4.34
N PRO A 85 6.73 -38.14 5.23
CA PRO A 85 5.43 -38.79 5.22
C PRO A 85 4.61 -38.37 3.99
N ALA A 86 3.59 -39.17 3.66
CA ALA A 86 2.77 -39.09 2.47
C ALA A 86 2.20 -37.67 2.18
N LYS A 87 2.19 -37.37 0.89
CA LYS A 87 1.77 -36.16 0.18
C LYS A 87 0.43 -35.59 0.65
N PRO A 88 0.41 -34.35 1.21
CA PRO A 88 -0.71 -33.45 1.03
C PRO A 88 -0.56 -32.73 -0.31
N SER A 89 -1.68 -32.24 -0.85
CA SER A 89 -1.82 -31.48 -2.09
C SER A 89 -0.66 -30.52 -2.41
N GLU A 90 -0.31 -30.40 -3.67
CA GLU A 90 0.81 -29.59 -4.19
C GLU A 90 0.89 -28.21 -3.54
N PRO A 91 2.06 -27.82 -2.98
CA PRO A 91 2.25 -26.44 -2.59
C PRO A 91 2.34 -25.61 -3.89
N VAL A 92 1.42 -24.69 -4.05
CA VAL A 92 1.53 -23.58 -5.00
C VAL A 92 2.88 -22.91 -4.71
N ALA A 93 3.79 -22.92 -5.67
CA ALA A 93 5.03 -22.16 -5.58
C ALA A 93 4.63 -20.71 -5.31
N PRO A 94 5.35 -19.97 -4.39
CA PRO A 94 5.07 -18.57 -4.23
C PRO A 94 5.29 -17.91 -5.60
N GLU A 95 4.22 -17.36 -6.16
CA GLU A 95 4.26 -16.63 -7.42
C GLU A 95 5.33 -15.55 -7.33
N ALA A 96 6.31 -15.62 -8.22
CA ALA A 96 7.47 -14.71 -8.27
C ALA A 96 7.10 -13.24 -8.63
N GLY A 97 5.80 -12.87 -8.52
CA GLY A 97 5.24 -11.58 -8.85
C GLY A 97 4.72 -10.73 -7.68
N ARG A 98 4.60 -11.29 -6.47
CA ARG A 98 3.94 -10.59 -5.34
C ARG A 98 4.86 -9.86 -4.36
N MET A 99 6.16 -9.94 -4.48
CA MET A 99 7.11 -9.28 -3.58
C MET A 99 7.96 -8.25 -4.31
N THR A 100 8.04 -7.05 -3.75
CA THR A 100 8.99 -6.01 -4.17
C THR A 100 10.17 -5.98 -3.21
N VAL A 101 11.38 -5.80 -3.75
CA VAL A 101 12.61 -5.72 -2.95
C VAL A 101 13.37 -4.45 -3.30
N VAL A 102 13.65 -3.63 -2.30
CA VAL A 102 14.53 -2.46 -2.42
C VAL A 102 15.75 -2.69 -1.54
N ARG A 103 16.93 -2.68 -2.15
CA ARG A 103 18.18 -3.02 -1.48
C ARG A 103 19.06 -1.80 -1.26
N ASP A 104 19.96 -1.93 -0.29
CA ASP A 104 21.07 -0.99 -0.04
C ASP A 104 20.64 0.45 0.22
N ILE A 105 19.47 0.63 0.87
CA ILE A 105 19.00 1.93 1.29
C ILE A 105 19.88 2.45 2.44
N VAL A 106 20.44 3.62 2.27
CA VAL A 106 21.27 4.28 3.28
C VAL A 106 20.35 4.91 4.33
N TYR A 107 20.35 4.39 5.56
CA TYR A 107 19.56 4.91 6.67
C TYR A 107 20.30 5.98 7.50
N ARG A 108 21.61 6.05 7.38
CA ARG A 108 22.47 7.06 8.04
C ARG A 108 23.55 7.53 7.08
N LYS A 109 23.70 8.84 6.91
CA LYS A 109 24.81 9.45 6.19
C LYS A 109 26.01 9.52 7.14
N ASP A 110 27.05 8.74 6.86
CA ASP A 110 28.34 8.84 7.51
C ASP A 110 29.44 8.70 6.46
N ASP A 111 30.51 9.48 6.61
CA ASP A 111 31.50 9.73 5.58
C ASP A 111 32.45 8.55 5.31
N ASN A 112 32.28 7.38 5.98
CA ASN A 112 33.37 6.39 6.01
C ASN A 112 32.93 4.92 5.98
N THR A 113 31.73 4.54 5.50
CA THR A 113 31.33 3.12 5.45
C THR A 113 31.37 2.52 4.06
N THR A 114 32.58 2.17 3.60
CA THR A 114 32.79 1.33 2.42
C THR A 114 32.20 -0.10 2.58
N ARG A 115 31.83 -0.52 3.82
CA ARG A 115 31.36 -1.88 4.15
C ARG A 115 29.83 -2.05 4.16
N GLY A 116 29.06 -0.97 3.93
CA GLY A 116 27.58 -1.03 3.87
C GLY A 116 26.89 -1.30 5.22
N TRP A 117 27.53 -0.97 6.35
CA TRP A 117 26.94 -1.13 7.69
C TRP A 117 25.83 -0.13 8.00
N ASN A 118 25.72 0.96 7.24
CA ASN A 118 24.68 1.99 7.30
C ASN A 118 23.52 1.74 6.33
N LYS A 119 23.36 0.51 5.82
CA LYS A 119 22.36 0.15 4.81
C LYS A 119 21.32 -0.84 5.32
N LEU A 120 20.13 -0.75 4.77
CA LEU A 120 19.05 -1.70 4.99
C LEU A 120 18.43 -2.17 3.68
N ASP A 121 17.74 -3.31 3.72
CA ASP A 121 16.93 -3.86 2.63
C ASP A 121 15.48 -3.92 3.07
N ILE A 122 14.55 -3.62 2.16
CA ILE A 122 13.10 -3.69 2.37
C ILE A 122 12.51 -4.72 1.41
N TYR A 123 11.71 -5.63 1.95
CA TYR A 123 10.93 -6.64 1.25
C TYR A 123 9.47 -6.39 1.57
N PHE A 124 8.60 -6.18 0.58
CA PHE A 124 7.22 -5.83 0.85
C PHE A 124 6.25 -6.37 -0.20
N PRO A 125 4.97 -6.59 0.16
CA PRO A 125 3.95 -7.08 -0.75
C PRO A 125 3.65 -6.01 -1.80
N ARG A 126 3.69 -6.41 -3.07
CA ARG A 126 3.42 -5.51 -4.19
C ARG A 126 1.95 -5.06 -4.16
N GLY A 127 1.72 -3.75 -4.31
CA GLY A 127 0.38 -3.16 -4.39
C GLY A 127 -0.40 -3.09 -3.06
N LYS A 128 0.13 -3.61 -1.94
CA LYS A 128 -0.50 -3.50 -0.63
C LYS A 128 -0.05 -2.26 0.12
N ARG A 129 -0.95 -1.72 0.96
CA ARG A 129 -0.68 -0.63 1.90
C ARG A 129 -1.17 -1.02 3.30
N GLY A 130 -0.78 -0.26 4.34
CA GLY A 130 -1.18 -0.49 5.72
C GLY A 130 -0.63 -1.80 6.34
N TYR A 131 0.28 -2.50 5.65
CA TYR A 131 0.77 -3.79 6.11
C TYR A 131 1.72 -3.65 7.31
N PRO A 132 1.66 -4.59 8.29
CA PRO A 132 2.61 -4.63 9.39
C PRO A 132 4.02 -4.91 8.89
N VAL A 133 5.01 -4.41 9.61
CA VAL A 133 6.41 -4.51 9.21
C VAL A 133 7.24 -5.18 10.29
N LEU A 134 7.95 -6.24 9.94
CA LEU A 134 8.92 -6.93 10.79
C LEU A 134 10.32 -6.36 10.54
N PHE A 135 10.79 -5.51 11.46
CA PHE A 135 12.15 -5.01 11.46
C PHE A 135 13.09 -6.07 12.03
N TRP A 136 13.92 -6.65 11.17
CA TRP A 136 14.80 -7.75 11.51
C TRP A 136 16.23 -7.30 11.77
N VAL A 137 16.74 -7.63 12.96
CA VAL A 137 18.13 -7.40 13.37
C VAL A 137 18.90 -8.71 13.24
N HIS A 138 19.92 -8.74 12.39
CA HIS A 138 20.69 -9.97 12.16
C HIS A 138 21.53 -10.36 13.37
N GLY A 139 21.75 -11.68 13.55
CA GLY A 139 22.69 -12.24 14.53
C GLY A 139 24.12 -12.26 14.01
N GLY A 140 24.96 -13.04 14.67
CA GLY A 140 26.38 -13.21 14.30
C GLY A 140 27.34 -12.76 15.39
N GLY A 141 26.85 -12.74 16.64
CA GLY A 141 27.68 -12.51 17.83
C GLY A 141 28.24 -11.08 17.95
N LEU A 142 27.73 -10.10 17.23
CA LEU A 142 28.23 -8.75 17.06
C LEU A 142 29.57 -8.66 16.31
N HIS A 143 30.04 -9.77 15.73
CA HIS A 143 31.30 -9.85 14.96
C HIS A 143 31.06 -10.09 13.47
N SER A 144 29.92 -10.63 13.11
CA SER A 144 29.56 -11.02 11.75
C SER A 144 28.06 -10.92 11.53
N GLY A 145 27.64 -11.15 10.31
CA GLY A 145 26.23 -11.08 9.91
C GLY A 145 26.04 -10.09 8.77
N ASP A 146 24.88 -10.15 8.15
CA ASP A 146 24.49 -9.26 7.06
C ASP A 146 22.98 -9.28 6.88
N LYS A 147 22.43 -8.13 6.49
CA LYS A 147 20.99 -7.92 6.23
C LYS A 147 20.43 -8.87 5.18
N SER A 148 21.24 -9.31 4.22
CA SER A 148 20.81 -10.23 3.15
C SER A 148 20.48 -11.64 3.64
N LYS A 149 20.87 -12.01 4.87
CA LYS A 149 20.61 -13.36 5.43
C LYS A 149 19.13 -13.65 5.68
N ILE A 150 18.27 -12.64 5.63
CA ILE A 150 16.82 -12.79 5.84
C ILE A 150 16.04 -13.01 4.53
N THR A 151 16.66 -12.87 3.36
CA THR A 151 15.96 -12.80 2.06
C THR A 151 14.95 -13.94 1.83
N GLU A 152 15.33 -15.18 2.15
CA GLU A 152 14.44 -16.35 1.98
C GLU A 152 13.27 -16.32 2.98
N VAL A 153 13.54 -15.95 4.22
CA VAL A 153 12.54 -15.80 5.29
C VAL A 153 11.60 -14.65 5.00
N ALA A 154 12.12 -13.54 4.44
CA ALA A 154 11.30 -12.39 4.07
C ALA A 154 10.19 -12.77 3.06
N GLY A 155 10.49 -13.64 2.10
CA GLY A 155 9.49 -14.14 1.16
C GLY A 155 8.30 -14.83 1.84
N ARG A 156 8.55 -15.60 2.92
CA ARG A 156 7.49 -16.24 3.71
C ARG A 156 6.56 -15.22 4.39
N PHE A 157 7.14 -14.21 5.06
CA PHE A 157 6.35 -13.20 5.75
C PHE A 157 5.64 -12.25 4.78
N VAL A 158 6.26 -11.91 3.65
CA VAL A 158 5.63 -11.09 2.61
C VAL A 158 4.43 -11.81 1.98
N ALA A 159 4.48 -13.12 1.81
CA ALA A 159 3.34 -13.91 1.35
C ALA A 159 2.14 -13.84 2.32
N GLU A 160 2.40 -13.63 3.62
CA GLU A 160 1.38 -13.41 4.67
C GLU A 160 0.96 -11.93 4.81
N GLY A 161 1.40 -11.08 3.89
CA GLY A 161 1.06 -9.66 3.91
C GLY A 161 1.90 -8.81 4.87
N ILE A 162 3.02 -9.31 5.39
CA ILE A 162 3.90 -8.61 6.33
C ILE A 162 5.15 -8.14 5.60
N GLY A 163 5.43 -6.84 5.59
CA GLY A 163 6.69 -6.32 5.09
C GLY A 163 7.86 -6.72 6.00
N VAL A 164 9.05 -6.89 5.44
CA VAL A 164 10.26 -7.19 6.22
C VAL A 164 11.33 -6.16 5.90
N VAL A 165 11.93 -5.57 6.93
CA VAL A 165 13.09 -4.69 6.80
C VAL A 165 14.26 -5.29 7.55
N SER A 166 15.41 -5.44 6.89
CA SER A 166 16.62 -5.94 7.55
C SER A 166 17.74 -4.92 7.43
N ALA A 167 18.34 -4.57 8.55
CA ALA A 167 19.38 -3.56 8.62
C ALA A 167 20.74 -4.16 8.98
N ASN A 168 21.80 -3.65 8.34
CA ASN A 168 23.17 -3.81 8.81
C ASN A 168 23.45 -2.82 9.94
N TYR A 169 24.42 -3.14 10.76
CA TYR A 169 24.97 -2.31 11.81
C TYR A 169 26.47 -2.57 11.94
N ARG A 170 27.23 -1.62 12.48
CA ARG A 170 28.68 -1.77 12.65
C ARG A 170 29.02 -2.91 13.61
N LEU A 171 30.05 -3.65 13.28
CA LEU A 171 30.47 -4.88 13.95
C LEU A 171 31.79 -4.68 14.72
N TYR A 172 32.02 -5.49 15.74
CA TYR A 172 33.32 -5.63 16.37
C TYR A 172 34.34 -6.28 15.38
N PRO A 173 35.62 -5.87 15.35
CA PRO A 173 36.28 -4.95 16.31
C PRO A 173 36.14 -3.46 15.97
N GLU A 174 35.64 -3.07 14.82
CA GLU A 174 35.55 -1.67 14.38
C GLU A 174 34.56 -0.84 15.22
N ALA A 175 33.58 -1.51 15.84
CA ALA A 175 32.63 -0.87 16.73
C ALA A 175 32.43 -1.68 18.02
N ILE A 176 32.33 -0.99 19.15
CA ILE A 176 32.03 -1.54 20.46
C ILE A 176 30.74 -0.91 20.99
N TYR A 177 30.16 -1.49 22.05
CA TYR A 177 28.99 -0.93 22.71
C TYR A 177 29.26 0.53 23.15
N PRO A 178 28.31 1.48 22.89
CA PRO A 178 26.91 1.28 22.46
C PRO A 178 26.68 1.40 20.95
N VAL A 179 27.71 1.43 20.12
CA VAL A 179 27.61 1.77 18.70
C VAL A 179 26.63 0.85 17.95
N GLN A 180 26.63 -0.46 18.24
CA GLN A 180 25.77 -1.42 17.56
C GLN A 180 24.28 -1.15 17.81
N ILE A 181 23.91 -0.88 19.05
CA ILE A 181 22.51 -0.57 19.41
C ILE A 181 22.09 0.82 18.93
N GLU A 182 23.00 1.77 18.88
CA GLU A 182 22.72 3.09 18.31
C GLU A 182 22.47 3.01 16.81
N ASP A 183 23.25 2.21 16.07
CA ASP A 183 23.02 1.96 14.65
C ASP A 183 21.65 1.29 14.38
N VAL A 184 21.27 0.31 15.22
CA VAL A 184 19.95 -0.34 15.11
C VAL A 184 18.82 0.66 15.41
N ALA A 185 19.01 1.55 16.39
CA ALA A 185 18.02 2.59 16.68
C ALA A 185 17.92 3.64 15.57
N ASP A 186 19.05 3.98 14.88
CA ASP A 186 19.04 4.85 13.70
C ASP A 186 18.25 4.20 12.55
N ALA A 187 18.50 2.91 12.28
CA ALA A 187 17.82 2.17 11.25
C ALA A 187 16.32 2.05 11.53
N PHE A 188 15.92 1.72 12.77
CA PHE A 188 14.53 1.67 13.18
C PHE A 188 13.83 3.02 12.98
N SER A 189 14.46 4.09 13.45
CA SER A 189 13.91 5.46 13.31
C SER A 189 13.78 5.88 11.85
N TRP A 190 14.70 5.46 11.00
CA TRP A 190 14.59 5.69 9.57
C TRP A 190 13.38 4.92 8.98
N VAL A 191 13.18 3.66 9.40
CA VAL A 191 12.04 2.83 8.95
C VAL A 191 10.73 3.49 9.37
N HIS A 192 10.59 3.85 10.64
CA HIS A 192 9.40 4.51 11.16
C HIS A 192 9.01 5.75 10.33
N ARG A 193 9.97 6.61 9.99
CA ARG A 193 9.73 7.84 9.20
C ARG A 193 9.50 7.62 7.70
N ASN A 194 9.86 6.46 7.14
CA ASN A 194 9.89 6.30 5.68
C ASN A 194 9.09 5.11 5.14
N ILE A 195 8.64 4.20 6.00
CA ILE A 195 8.00 2.96 5.53
C ILE A 195 6.63 3.19 4.91
N ALA A 196 5.90 4.22 5.38
CA ALA A 196 4.61 4.62 4.83
C ALA A 196 4.68 4.95 3.33
N LYS A 197 5.78 5.57 2.87
CA LYS A 197 6.03 5.83 1.43
C LYS A 197 6.10 4.57 0.58
N ARG A 198 6.18 3.40 1.19
CA ARG A 198 6.20 2.08 0.55
C ARG A 198 4.99 1.23 0.91
N GLY A 199 4.01 1.84 1.58
CA GLY A 199 2.78 1.18 1.97
C GLY A 199 2.83 0.41 3.29
N GLY A 200 3.94 0.43 4.04
CA GLY A 200 3.98 -0.17 5.38
C GLY A 200 3.43 0.77 6.43
N ASP A 201 2.83 0.22 7.47
CA ASP A 201 2.25 0.98 8.58
C ASP A 201 3.31 1.27 9.65
N PRO A 202 3.68 2.55 9.93
CA PRO A 202 4.64 2.90 10.97
C PRO A 202 4.15 2.55 12.37
N GLU A 203 2.84 2.45 12.61
CA GLU A 203 2.25 2.06 13.90
C GLU A 203 2.21 0.54 14.11
N LYS A 204 2.47 -0.24 13.06
CA LYS A 204 2.54 -1.70 13.09
C LYS A 204 3.98 -2.21 12.89
N LEU A 205 4.95 -1.53 13.51
CA LEU A 205 6.36 -1.94 13.48
C LEU A 205 6.67 -2.96 14.57
N PHE A 206 7.06 -4.15 14.16
CA PHE A 206 7.52 -5.22 15.04
C PHE A 206 9.03 -5.36 14.95
N VAL A 207 9.71 -5.59 16.06
CA VAL A 207 11.16 -5.76 16.07
C VAL A 207 11.50 -7.21 16.41
N SER A 208 12.34 -7.86 15.60
CA SER A 208 12.79 -9.23 15.85
C SER A 208 14.25 -9.41 15.45
N GLY A 209 14.83 -10.51 15.91
CA GLY A 209 16.19 -10.89 15.55
C GLY A 209 16.68 -12.08 16.36
N GLY A 210 17.65 -12.80 15.81
CA GLY A 210 18.19 -14.00 16.44
C GLY A 210 19.53 -13.79 17.13
N SER A 211 19.77 -14.46 18.26
CA SER A 211 21.08 -14.46 18.95
C SER A 211 21.53 -13.05 19.37
N ALA A 212 22.61 -12.52 18.75
CA ALA A 212 23.03 -11.13 18.95
C ALA A 212 21.97 -10.13 18.47
N GLY A 213 21.22 -10.45 17.41
CA GLY A 213 20.07 -9.66 16.99
C GLY A 213 18.93 -9.69 18.02
N GLY A 214 18.68 -10.84 18.65
CA GLY A 214 17.73 -10.96 19.75
C GLY A 214 18.10 -10.15 20.98
N HIS A 215 19.40 -10.06 21.27
CA HIS A 215 19.93 -9.15 22.29
C HIS A 215 19.64 -7.67 21.95
N LEU A 216 19.97 -7.26 20.73
CA LEU A 216 19.73 -5.87 20.29
C LEU A 216 18.24 -5.56 20.21
N THR A 217 17.40 -6.52 19.78
CA THR A 217 15.93 -6.40 19.81
C THR A 217 15.42 -6.14 21.23
N ALA A 218 15.81 -6.98 22.18
CA ALA A 218 15.39 -6.80 23.59
C ALA A 218 15.90 -5.48 24.19
N LEU A 219 17.15 -5.10 23.90
CA LEU A 219 17.74 -3.87 24.41
C LEU A 219 17.06 -2.62 23.82
N LEU A 220 16.77 -2.61 22.52
CA LEU A 220 16.04 -1.51 21.86
C LEU A 220 14.65 -1.32 22.45
N THR A 221 13.95 -2.43 22.72
CA THR A 221 12.57 -2.44 23.24
C THR A 221 12.50 -2.01 24.71
N LEU A 222 13.45 -2.43 25.52
CA LEU A 222 13.38 -2.26 26.98
C LEU A 222 14.11 -1.02 27.48
N ASN A 223 15.11 -0.52 26.76
CA ASN A 223 15.86 0.69 27.12
C ASN A 223 15.51 1.85 26.17
N ASP A 224 14.58 2.69 26.59
CA ASP A 224 14.10 3.86 25.87
C ASP A 224 15.18 4.87 25.46
N ALA A 225 16.33 4.88 26.15
CA ALA A 225 17.35 5.91 25.95
C ALA A 225 17.85 5.99 24.49
N PHE A 226 17.87 4.86 23.78
CA PHE A 226 18.35 4.82 22.39
C PHE A 226 17.33 5.41 21.41
N LEU A 227 16.04 5.14 21.60
CA LEU A 227 14.97 5.69 20.77
C LEU A 227 14.68 7.14 21.11
N LYS A 228 14.72 7.54 22.40
CA LYS A 228 14.51 8.94 22.84
C LYS A 228 15.49 9.91 22.21
N LYS A 229 16.75 9.52 22.02
CA LYS A 229 17.74 10.34 21.30
C LYS A 229 17.35 10.65 19.86
N ARG A 230 16.37 9.92 19.31
CA ARG A 230 15.91 10.02 17.91
C ARG A 230 14.48 10.52 17.78
N GLY A 231 13.92 11.03 18.89
CA GLY A 231 12.55 11.56 18.95
C GLY A 231 11.47 10.48 19.01
N HIS A 232 11.84 9.23 19.33
CA HIS A 232 10.89 8.11 19.47
C HIS A 232 10.91 7.56 20.91
N THR A 233 9.93 6.75 21.24
CA THR A 233 9.92 5.94 22.47
C THR A 233 9.80 4.46 22.10
N SER A 234 9.91 3.56 23.07
CA SER A 234 9.59 2.15 22.83
C SER A 234 8.11 1.94 22.45
N GLY A 235 7.22 2.89 22.73
CA GLY A 235 5.84 2.90 22.27
C GLY A 235 5.69 2.90 20.74
N SER A 236 6.71 3.35 20.00
CA SER A 236 6.79 3.20 18.52
C SER A 236 7.05 1.76 18.07
N ILE A 237 7.25 0.80 18.99
CA ILE A 237 7.39 -0.63 18.71
C ILE A 237 6.07 -1.29 19.08
N ARG A 238 5.34 -1.82 18.09
CA ARG A 238 4.07 -2.51 18.32
C ARG A 238 4.21 -3.81 19.10
N GLY A 239 5.33 -4.50 18.92
CA GLY A 239 5.68 -5.70 19.65
C GLY A 239 7.11 -6.16 19.35
N ALA A 240 7.72 -6.89 20.24
CA ALA A 240 9.09 -7.36 20.08
C ALA A 240 9.22 -8.88 20.22
N ILE A 241 10.04 -9.48 19.36
CA ILE A 241 10.23 -10.92 19.28
C ILE A 241 11.74 -11.24 19.34
N PRO A 242 12.39 -11.13 20.50
CA PRO A 242 13.79 -11.54 20.65
C PRO A 242 13.90 -13.07 20.61
N ILE A 243 14.72 -13.59 19.68
CA ILE A 243 14.90 -15.02 19.44
C ILE A 243 16.26 -15.46 19.98
N SER A 244 16.30 -16.36 20.96
CA SER A 244 17.52 -16.88 21.61
C SER A 244 18.49 -15.74 21.99
N GLY A 245 17.94 -14.63 22.50
CA GLY A 245 18.68 -13.40 22.82
C GLY A 245 19.62 -13.57 24.01
N LEU A 246 20.71 -12.80 24.03
CA LEU A 246 21.54 -12.60 25.22
C LEU A 246 20.86 -11.55 26.10
N MET A 247 20.42 -11.92 27.30
CA MET A 247 19.69 -11.00 28.19
C MET A 247 20.59 -10.41 29.29
N ASP A 248 21.72 -11.05 29.59
CA ASP A 248 22.71 -10.58 30.57
C ASP A 248 24.13 -10.71 30.01
N VAL A 249 24.77 -9.58 29.66
CA VAL A 249 26.12 -9.57 29.10
C VAL A 249 27.20 -9.94 30.12
N SER A 250 26.91 -9.85 31.42
CA SER A 250 27.86 -10.23 32.48
C SER A 250 28.19 -11.72 32.44
N ARG A 251 27.31 -12.54 31.87
CA ARG A 251 27.48 -14.01 31.74
C ARG A 251 28.30 -14.40 30.51
N VAL A 252 28.70 -13.45 29.68
CA VAL A 252 29.58 -13.71 28.52
C VAL A 252 31.00 -13.91 28.99
N GLY A 253 31.74 -14.82 28.36
CA GLY A 253 33.16 -15.08 28.70
C GLY A 253 34.02 -13.80 28.67
N ALA A 254 34.91 -13.66 29.61
CA ALA A 254 35.63 -12.42 29.96
C ALA A 254 36.29 -11.72 28.76
N ALA A 255 36.99 -12.46 27.90
CA ALA A 255 37.70 -11.89 26.75
C ALA A 255 36.72 -11.23 25.74
N ARG A 256 35.59 -11.90 25.42
CA ARG A 256 34.57 -11.35 24.53
C ARG A 256 33.84 -10.19 25.18
N ARG A 257 33.51 -10.29 26.46
CA ARG A 257 32.84 -9.24 27.22
C ARG A 257 33.67 -7.96 27.23
N LYS A 258 35.00 -8.08 27.55
CA LYS A 258 35.94 -6.97 27.49
C LYS A 258 36.02 -6.35 26.09
N GLY A 259 36.10 -7.16 25.04
CA GLY A 259 36.21 -6.67 23.65
C GLY A 259 34.97 -5.91 23.20
N VAL A 260 33.76 -6.44 23.42
CA VAL A 260 32.53 -5.86 22.89
C VAL A 260 31.92 -4.78 23.79
N TRP A 261 31.94 -4.96 25.11
CA TRP A 261 31.27 -4.08 26.08
C TRP A 261 32.23 -3.35 27.03
N GLY A 262 33.54 -3.57 26.88
CA GLY A 262 34.55 -3.01 27.79
C GLY A 262 34.62 -3.75 29.12
N GLU A 263 35.36 -3.14 30.09
CA GLU A 263 35.63 -3.76 31.41
C GLU A 263 34.68 -3.34 32.52
N LYS A 264 33.98 -2.21 32.33
CA LYS A 264 33.20 -1.59 33.42
C LYS A 264 31.89 -2.36 33.68
N ALA A 265 31.70 -2.82 34.92
CA ALA A 265 30.45 -3.49 35.34
C ALA A 265 29.20 -2.62 35.14
N SER A 266 29.30 -1.31 35.27
CA SER A 266 28.23 -0.36 34.98
C SER A 266 27.79 -0.44 33.49
N THR A 267 28.75 -0.55 32.58
CA THR A 267 28.46 -0.73 31.14
C THR A 267 27.75 -2.08 30.90
N HIS A 268 28.23 -3.15 31.53
CA HIS A 268 27.59 -4.47 31.40
C HIS A 268 26.14 -4.42 31.87
N ARG A 269 25.85 -3.75 32.99
CA ARG A 269 24.48 -3.59 33.49
C ARG A 269 23.59 -2.84 32.51
N VAL A 270 24.02 -1.72 31.98
CA VAL A 270 23.24 -0.91 31.03
C VAL A 270 23.07 -1.63 29.67
N ALA A 271 24.05 -2.44 29.27
CA ALA A 271 23.99 -3.22 28.04
C ALA A 271 23.15 -4.50 28.16
N SER A 272 22.74 -4.91 29.37
CA SER A 272 21.97 -6.13 29.61
C SER A 272 20.47 -5.87 29.62
N PRO A 273 19.70 -6.36 28.66
CA PRO A 273 18.23 -6.19 28.60
C PRO A 273 17.54 -6.57 29.93
N LEU A 274 18.04 -7.58 30.64
CA LEU A 274 17.49 -8.08 31.90
C LEU A 274 17.32 -6.98 32.97
N HIS A 275 18.19 -5.98 32.96
CA HIS A 275 18.14 -4.87 33.93
C HIS A 275 17.19 -3.74 33.55
N HIS A 276 16.51 -3.87 32.41
CA HIS A 276 15.55 -2.89 31.89
C HIS A 276 14.11 -3.43 31.87
N ALA A 277 13.85 -4.55 32.56
CA ALA A 277 12.51 -5.09 32.67
C ALA A 277 11.57 -4.09 33.37
N ARG A 278 10.45 -3.75 32.71
CA ARG A 278 9.49 -2.75 33.17
C ARG A 278 8.07 -3.07 32.69
N LYS A 279 7.04 -2.57 33.39
CA LYS A 279 5.64 -2.89 33.13
C LYS A 279 5.08 -2.26 31.85
N ASP A 280 5.60 -1.11 31.47
CA ASP A 280 5.16 -0.29 30.36
C ASP A 280 5.98 -0.51 29.07
N ALA A 281 6.72 -1.62 28.98
CA ALA A 281 7.37 -2.03 27.76
C ALA A 281 6.33 -2.51 26.72
N PRO A 282 6.63 -2.43 25.40
CA PRO A 282 5.80 -3.08 24.38
C PRO A 282 5.59 -4.56 24.63
N PRO A 283 4.51 -5.17 24.09
CA PRO A 283 4.31 -6.63 24.13
C PRO A 283 5.54 -7.41 23.68
N LEU A 284 5.88 -8.49 24.38
CA LEU A 284 7.06 -9.32 24.08
C LEU A 284 6.68 -10.79 23.91
N LEU A 285 7.20 -11.39 22.84
CA LEU A 285 7.26 -12.84 22.66
C LEU A 285 8.73 -13.31 22.67
N LEU A 286 9.16 -13.93 23.76
CA LEU A 286 10.49 -14.50 23.88
C LEU A 286 10.49 -15.90 23.23
N LEU A 287 11.33 -16.11 22.21
CA LEU A 287 11.49 -17.43 21.58
C LEU A 287 12.89 -17.96 21.87
N HIS A 288 13.00 -19.24 22.21
CA HIS A 288 14.29 -19.91 22.30
C HIS A 288 14.24 -21.34 21.76
N ALA A 289 15.38 -21.86 21.35
CA ALA A 289 15.47 -23.23 20.87
C ALA A 289 15.55 -24.24 22.04
N GLU A 290 14.95 -25.42 21.87
CA GLU A 290 15.08 -26.51 22.84
C GLU A 290 16.55 -26.92 23.06
N HIS A 291 17.33 -26.93 21.97
CA HIS A 291 18.75 -27.28 21.99
C HIS A 291 19.68 -26.07 22.04
N ASP A 292 19.22 -24.96 22.60
CA ASP A 292 20.10 -23.84 23.00
C ASP A 292 21.01 -24.29 24.17
N THR A 293 22.11 -23.55 24.37
CA THR A 293 22.92 -23.77 25.58
C THR A 293 22.05 -23.53 26.82
N LEU A 294 22.33 -24.28 27.87
CA LEU A 294 21.61 -24.14 29.16
C LEU A 294 21.60 -22.66 29.63
N ASP A 295 22.74 -21.98 29.53
CA ASP A 295 22.86 -20.55 29.88
C ASP A 295 21.92 -19.69 29.10
N ARG A 296 21.78 -19.91 27.77
CA ARG A 296 20.90 -19.12 26.90
C ARG A 296 19.41 -19.31 27.26
N ARG A 297 19.00 -20.55 27.50
CA ARG A 297 17.63 -20.87 27.94
C ARG A 297 17.33 -20.19 29.29
N GLN A 298 18.25 -20.31 30.26
CA GLN A 298 18.12 -19.71 31.58
C GLN A 298 18.02 -18.18 31.51
N GLN A 299 18.77 -17.51 30.61
CA GLN A 299 18.69 -16.06 30.45
C GLN A 299 17.36 -15.61 29.87
N ASN A 300 16.80 -16.33 28.87
CA ASN A 300 15.48 -15.99 28.32
C ASN A 300 14.36 -16.23 29.35
N GLN A 301 14.45 -17.31 30.12
CA GLN A 301 13.54 -17.59 31.24
C GLN A 301 13.65 -16.49 32.33
N ALA A 302 14.86 -16.08 32.69
CA ALA A 302 15.06 -15.03 33.68
C ALA A 302 14.45 -13.67 33.19
N MET A 303 14.55 -13.36 31.90
CA MET A 303 13.93 -12.18 31.31
C MET A 303 12.40 -12.23 31.42
N PHE A 304 11.78 -13.38 31.09
CA PHE A 304 10.35 -13.60 31.26
C PHE A 304 9.90 -13.36 32.70
N VAL A 305 10.61 -13.99 33.67
CA VAL A 305 10.33 -13.82 35.11
C VAL A 305 10.50 -12.38 35.55
N ALA A 306 11.53 -11.67 35.08
CA ALA A 306 11.77 -10.26 35.43
C ALA A 306 10.65 -9.36 34.91
N LEU A 307 10.17 -9.55 33.69
CA LEU A 307 9.04 -8.81 33.12
C LEU A 307 7.74 -9.10 33.89
N LYS A 308 7.44 -10.36 34.20
CA LYS A 308 6.27 -10.72 35.04
C LYS A 308 6.35 -10.09 36.43
N LYS A 309 7.53 -10.11 37.07
CA LYS A 309 7.75 -9.46 38.38
C LYS A 309 7.59 -7.93 38.30
N ALA A 310 7.95 -7.32 37.18
CA ALA A 310 7.73 -5.89 36.95
C ALA A 310 6.25 -5.54 36.68
N GLY A 311 5.36 -6.53 36.61
CA GLY A 311 3.94 -6.34 36.32
C GLY A 311 3.65 -6.14 34.84
N HIS A 312 4.50 -6.61 33.93
CA HIS A 312 4.29 -6.47 32.49
C HIS A 312 3.04 -7.25 32.03
N PRO A 313 2.05 -6.60 31.36
CA PRO A 313 0.75 -7.20 31.08
C PRO A 313 0.80 -8.25 29.97
N ASP A 314 1.67 -8.08 28.98
CA ASP A 314 1.67 -8.91 27.75
C ASP A 314 3.08 -9.43 27.39
N VAL A 315 3.52 -10.46 28.12
CA VAL A 315 4.76 -11.17 27.83
C VAL A 315 4.51 -12.69 27.80
N ALA A 316 5.00 -13.32 26.74
CA ALA A 316 5.01 -14.75 26.55
C ALA A 316 6.44 -15.27 26.31
N ILE A 317 6.65 -16.55 26.57
CA ILE A 317 7.88 -17.26 26.26
C ILE A 317 7.53 -18.65 25.70
N ASP A 318 8.11 -19.00 24.56
CA ASP A 318 7.90 -20.30 23.91
C ASP A 318 9.22 -20.97 23.55
N GLU A 319 9.26 -22.29 23.75
CA GLU A 319 10.38 -23.14 23.37
C GLU A 319 10.12 -23.82 22.03
N LEU A 320 10.99 -23.60 21.07
CA LEU A 320 10.90 -24.18 19.73
C LEU A 320 11.54 -25.58 19.75
N LYS A 321 10.70 -26.63 19.63
CA LYS A 321 11.11 -28.03 19.65
C LYS A 321 11.98 -28.39 18.44
N ASP A 322 12.87 -29.33 18.63
CA ASP A 322 13.80 -29.84 17.60
C ASP A 322 14.63 -28.77 16.93
N ARG A 323 14.90 -27.65 17.63
CA ARG A 323 15.68 -26.51 17.12
C ARG A 323 16.95 -26.30 17.93
N THR A 324 17.99 -25.84 17.23
CA THR A 324 19.17 -25.21 17.81
C THR A 324 19.11 -23.71 17.51
N GLN A 325 19.86 -22.89 18.21
CA GLN A 325 19.96 -21.44 17.94
C GLN A 325 20.22 -21.12 16.47
N ASN A 326 21.06 -21.93 15.81
CA ASN A 326 21.44 -21.70 14.41
C ASN A 326 20.39 -22.22 13.41
N SER A 327 19.51 -23.12 13.82
CA SER A 327 18.47 -23.66 12.93
C SER A 327 17.16 -22.88 12.97
N ILE A 328 16.91 -22.03 13.96
CA ILE A 328 15.65 -21.27 14.04
C ILE A 328 15.44 -20.45 12.76
N ARG A 329 16.31 -19.49 12.47
CA ARG A 329 16.15 -18.60 11.32
C ARG A 329 15.99 -19.33 9.97
N PRO A 330 16.84 -20.29 9.58
CA PRO A 330 16.67 -20.95 8.28
C PRO A 330 15.38 -21.79 8.17
N ASN A 331 14.82 -22.26 9.30
CA ASN A 331 13.57 -23.02 9.29
C ASN A 331 12.32 -22.10 9.17
N LEU A 332 12.40 -20.81 9.52
CA LEU A 332 11.29 -19.88 9.35
C LEU A 332 10.79 -19.76 7.89
N VAL A 333 11.53 -20.30 6.92
CA VAL A 333 11.11 -20.36 5.50
C VAL A 333 10.03 -21.42 5.28
N ASP A 334 10.04 -22.49 6.07
CA ASP A 334 9.09 -23.60 5.94
C ASP A 334 7.67 -23.14 6.32
N GLN A 335 6.69 -23.46 5.49
CA GLN A 335 5.28 -23.11 5.72
C GLN A 335 4.72 -23.74 7.00
N ASN A 336 5.25 -24.88 7.43
CA ASN A 336 4.83 -25.59 8.64
C ASN A 336 5.76 -25.34 9.84
N ASP A 337 6.66 -24.36 9.77
CA ASP A 337 7.56 -24.06 10.89
C ASP A 337 6.82 -23.42 12.05
N THR A 338 6.89 -24.06 13.22
CA THR A 338 6.21 -23.58 14.43
C THR A 338 6.72 -22.22 14.91
N GLY A 339 7.99 -21.90 14.69
CA GLY A 339 8.56 -20.61 15.05
C GLY A 339 7.97 -19.49 14.19
N ALA A 340 7.82 -19.72 12.89
CA ALA A 340 7.16 -18.78 11.99
C ALA A 340 5.69 -18.57 12.41
N GLU A 341 4.97 -19.66 12.73
CA GLU A 341 3.57 -19.56 13.19
C GLU A 341 3.43 -18.80 14.51
N HIS A 342 4.35 -19.00 15.48
CA HIS A 342 4.33 -18.20 16.72
C HIS A 342 4.52 -16.70 16.43
N ILE A 343 5.45 -16.35 15.53
CA ILE A 343 5.68 -14.95 15.11
C ILE A 343 4.44 -14.40 14.40
N LEU A 344 3.87 -15.13 13.43
CA LEU A 344 2.68 -14.71 12.68
C LEU A 344 1.47 -14.53 13.61
N LYS A 345 1.23 -15.48 14.51
CA LYS A 345 0.14 -15.40 15.50
C LYS A 345 0.30 -14.20 16.43
N PHE A 346 1.52 -13.91 16.88
CA PHE A 346 1.81 -12.75 17.72
C PHE A 346 1.56 -11.44 16.97
N ILE A 347 2.06 -11.30 15.73
CA ILE A 347 1.83 -10.11 14.89
C ILE A 347 0.34 -9.94 14.62
N ARG A 348 -0.34 -10.98 14.14
CA ARG A 348 -1.79 -10.93 13.83
C ARG A 348 -2.62 -10.58 15.06
N ARG A 349 -2.30 -11.18 16.24
CA ARG A 349 -2.97 -10.86 17.50
C ARG A 349 -2.86 -9.37 17.84
N LEU A 350 -1.68 -8.80 17.78
CA LEU A 350 -1.46 -7.39 18.12
C LEU A 350 -2.00 -6.44 17.06
N CYS A 351 -2.08 -6.84 15.81
CA CYS A 351 -2.80 -6.11 14.77
C CYS A 351 -4.32 -6.23 14.95
N ALA A 352 -4.83 -7.40 15.36
CA ALA A 352 -6.25 -7.64 15.61
C ALA A 352 -6.76 -7.02 16.93
N VAL A 353 -5.90 -6.79 17.92
CA VAL A 353 -6.26 -6.09 19.17
C VAL A 353 -6.65 -4.62 18.89
N GLN A 354 -6.22 -4.04 17.78
CA GLN A 354 -6.82 -2.78 17.27
C GLN A 354 -8.24 -3.02 16.70
N ALA A 355 -8.53 -4.22 16.19
CA ALA A 355 -9.84 -4.58 15.66
C ALA A 355 -10.84 -5.11 16.73
N ASN A 356 -10.37 -5.63 17.89
CA ASN A 356 -11.21 -6.32 18.88
C ASN A 356 -11.00 -5.89 20.35
N GLY A 357 -10.15 -4.92 20.61
CA GLY A 357 -9.83 -4.48 21.96
C GLY A 357 -10.72 -3.37 22.45
N SER A 358 -11.75 -3.71 23.18
CA SER A 358 -12.85 -2.91 23.74
C SER A 358 -13.85 -2.45 22.66
N GLU A 359 -15.13 -2.35 23.01
CA GLU A 359 -15.97 -1.29 22.48
C GLU A 359 -15.21 0.04 22.65
N VAL A 360 -14.27 0.33 21.78
CA VAL A 360 -13.97 1.69 21.41
C VAL A 360 -15.31 2.12 20.81
N LYS A 361 -16.12 2.87 21.57
CA LYS A 361 -17.08 3.75 20.94
C LYS A 361 -16.28 4.37 19.81
N GLN A 362 -16.55 3.93 18.57
CA GLN A 362 -15.94 4.55 17.38
C GLN A 362 -16.14 6.03 17.63
N ARG A 363 -15.04 6.79 17.69
CA ARG A 363 -15.18 8.23 17.75
C ARG A 363 -15.98 8.59 16.54
N PRO A 364 -17.02 9.42 16.66
CA PRO A 364 -17.76 9.84 15.50
C PRO A 364 -16.79 10.52 14.54
N TRP A 365 -16.96 10.29 13.25
CA TRP A 365 -16.27 11.04 12.23
C TRP A 365 -16.48 12.55 12.47
N SER A 366 -15.39 13.30 12.48
CA SER A 366 -15.44 14.74 12.73
C SER A 366 -15.57 15.47 11.40
N ARG A 367 -16.56 16.36 11.26
CA ARG A 367 -16.71 17.16 10.07
C ARG A 367 -15.89 18.45 10.17
N HIS A 368 -15.09 18.74 9.17
CA HIS A 368 -14.32 19.98 9.04
C HIS A 368 -14.76 20.74 7.79
N THR A 369 -15.20 21.99 7.99
CA THR A 369 -15.69 22.82 6.89
C THR A 369 -14.52 23.52 6.20
N ILE A 370 -14.36 23.28 4.89
CA ILE A 370 -13.41 23.95 4.02
C ILE A 370 -13.93 25.34 3.65
N ASP A 371 -15.20 25.38 3.18
CA ASP A 371 -15.91 26.62 2.89
C ASP A 371 -17.42 26.42 3.09
N SER A 372 -18.07 27.39 3.70
CA SER A 372 -19.52 27.36 3.96
C SER A 372 -20.28 28.19 2.92
N ALA A 373 -21.55 27.88 2.75
CA ALA A 373 -22.42 28.66 1.90
C ALA A 373 -22.49 30.12 2.32
N ASP A 374 -22.40 31.02 1.34
CA ASP A 374 -22.54 32.47 1.49
C ASP A 374 -23.26 33.09 0.29
N LYS A 375 -24.49 33.53 0.52
CA LYS A 375 -25.29 34.15 -0.54
C LYS A 375 -24.69 35.44 -1.09
N ALA A 376 -23.99 36.21 -0.28
CA ALA A 376 -23.41 37.47 -0.70
C ALA A 376 -22.28 37.31 -1.73
N THR A 377 -21.55 36.22 -1.61
CA THR A 377 -20.44 35.83 -2.49
C THR A 377 -20.86 34.85 -3.60
N GLY A 378 -22.15 34.47 -3.70
CA GLY A 378 -22.66 33.54 -4.70
C GLY A 378 -22.23 32.09 -4.45
N LYS A 379 -21.97 31.70 -3.20
CA LYS A 379 -21.66 30.34 -2.77
C LYS A 379 -22.91 29.69 -2.19
N LEU A 380 -23.78 29.20 -3.05
CA LEU A 380 -24.98 28.44 -2.68
C LEU A 380 -25.10 27.21 -3.58
N GLY A 381 -25.47 26.06 -2.98
CA GLY A 381 -25.61 24.80 -3.69
C GLY A 381 -24.28 24.33 -4.25
N ALA A 382 -23.35 23.91 -3.36
CA ALA A 382 -22.08 23.32 -3.80
C ALA A 382 -22.36 21.98 -4.49
N ASP A 383 -21.90 21.85 -5.75
CA ASP A 383 -22.14 20.69 -6.60
C ASP A 383 -20.79 20.15 -7.13
N GLY A 384 -20.38 19.01 -6.59
CA GLY A 384 -19.13 18.34 -6.92
C GLY A 384 -17.90 18.89 -6.22
N VAL A 385 -16.90 18.01 -6.12
CA VAL A 385 -15.53 18.29 -5.70
C VAL A 385 -14.58 17.59 -6.70
N ARG A 386 -13.66 18.35 -7.29
CA ARG A 386 -12.66 17.85 -8.22
C ARG A 386 -11.26 18.18 -7.70
N LEU A 387 -10.37 17.20 -7.72
CA LEU A 387 -9.05 17.30 -7.10
C LEU A 387 -7.93 17.38 -8.12
N ALA A 388 -6.98 18.30 -7.92
CA ALA A 388 -5.67 18.30 -8.57
C ALA A 388 -4.66 19.10 -7.74
N ASP A 389 -3.37 18.86 -7.91
CA ASP A 389 -2.29 19.70 -7.36
C ASP A 389 -2.10 20.93 -8.28
N PHE A 390 -2.97 21.91 -8.09
CA PHE A 390 -3.09 23.04 -8.99
C PHE A 390 -1.93 24.06 -8.83
N ASN A 391 -1.30 24.08 -7.67
CA ASN A 391 -0.18 24.96 -7.38
C ASN A 391 1.19 24.27 -7.40
N ASN A 392 1.25 22.97 -7.68
CA ASN A 392 2.45 22.11 -7.67
C ASN A 392 3.20 22.11 -6.33
N ASP A 393 2.47 22.07 -5.22
CA ASP A 393 3.08 21.94 -3.87
C ASP A 393 3.06 20.47 -3.35
N GLY A 394 2.49 19.56 -4.12
CA GLY A 394 2.37 18.13 -3.82
C GLY A 394 1.14 17.78 -3.01
N LEU A 395 0.22 18.72 -2.78
CA LEU A 395 -1.05 18.50 -2.11
C LEU A 395 -2.20 18.64 -3.12
N LEU A 396 -3.29 17.93 -2.89
CA LEU A 396 -4.47 18.00 -3.74
C LEU A 396 -5.34 19.20 -3.32
N ASP A 397 -5.57 20.08 -4.25
CA ASP A 397 -6.45 21.24 -4.17
C ASP A 397 -7.85 20.89 -4.72
N ILE A 398 -8.85 21.73 -4.49
CA ILE A 398 -10.25 21.47 -4.87
C ILE A 398 -10.76 22.53 -5.84
N ALA A 399 -11.46 22.11 -6.89
CA ALA A 399 -12.36 22.96 -7.67
C ALA A 399 -13.82 22.57 -7.42
N THR A 400 -14.73 23.55 -7.28
CA THR A 400 -16.15 23.34 -7.02
C THR A 400 -17.00 24.37 -7.79
N GLY A 401 -18.08 23.89 -8.41
CA GLY A 401 -19.18 24.72 -8.88
C GLY A 401 -20.19 24.99 -7.76
N TRP A 402 -20.68 26.21 -7.62
CA TRP A 402 -21.78 26.56 -6.73
C TRP A 402 -23.04 26.79 -7.57
N GLU A 403 -23.81 25.73 -7.84
CA GLU A 403 -24.87 25.67 -8.83
C GLU A 403 -25.89 26.81 -8.68
N GLN A 404 -26.41 26.98 -7.47
CA GLN A 404 -27.47 27.97 -7.20
C GLN A 404 -26.92 29.39 -7.12
N GLY A 405 -25.67 29.58 -6.75
CA GLY A 405 -25.03 30.87 -6.55
C GLY A 405 -24.18 31.35 -7.73
N GLY A 406 -23.78 30.46 -8.61
CA GLY A 406 -23.04 30.73 -9.83
C GLY A 406 -21.55 31.04 -9.66
N ALA A 407 -20.94 30.77 -8.53
CA ALA A 407 -19.50 30.91 -8.31
C ALA A 407 -18.76 29.63 -8.72
N ILE A 408 -17.63 29.80 -9.40
CA ILE A 408 -16.61 28.75 -9.56
C ILE A 408 -15.48 29.08 -8.61
N VAL A 409 -15.17 28.17 -7.70
CA VAL A 409 -14.21 28.42 -6.62
C VAL A 409 -13.13 27.34 -6.60
N VAL A 410 -11.89 27.79 -6.45
CA VAL A 410 -10.72 26.94 -6.21
C VAL A 410 -10.26 27.12 -4.77
N TYR A 411 -9.98 26.02 -4.08
CA TYR A 411 -9.49 25.96 -2.71
C TYR A 411 -8.10 25.40 -2.70
N GLN A 412 -7.16 26.17 -2.17
CA GLN A 412 -5.79 25.72 -1.98
C GLN A 412 -5.66 24.94 -0.69
N ASN A 413 -5.16 23.72 -0.76
CA ASN A 413 -4.91 22.88 0.41
C ASN A 413 -3.82 23.51 1.30
N PRO A 414 -4.14 23.89 2.55
CA PRO A 414 -3.17 24.57 3.41
C PRO A 414 -2.17 23.62 4.08
N GLY A 415 -2.20 22.34 3.73
CA GLY A 415 -1.40 21.28 4.30
C GLY A 415 -1.96 20.68 5.59
N PRO A 416 -1.43 19.51 6.01
CA PRO A 416 -2.00 18.68 7.06
C PRO A 416 -2.28 19.41 8.38
N VAL A 417 -1.37 20.30 8.78
CA VAL A 417 -1.50 21.05 10.06
C VAL A 417 -2.70 22.00 10.07
N LYS A 418 -3.12 22.49 8.90
CA LYS A 418 -4.19 23.50 8.76
C LYS A 418 -5.42 22.95 8.04
N ALA A 419 -5.43 21.70 7.62
CA ALA A 419 -6.54 21.10 6.86
C ALA A 419 -7.89 21.22 7.57
N LYS A 420 -7.89 21.24 8.91
CA LYS A 420 -9.09 21.36 9.77
C LYS A 420 -9.66 22.77 9.87
N SER A 421 -9.02 23.76 9.25
CA SER A 421 -9.48 25.15 9.20
C SER A 421 -10.09 25.46 7.82
N ALA A 422 -10.75 26.60 7.67
CA ALA A 422 -11.16 27.10 6.35
C ALA A 422 -9.95 27.27 5.42
N TRP A 423 -10.08 26.82 4.17
CA TRP A 423 -8.98 26.84 3.21
C TRP A 423 -8.87 28.18 2.50
N PRO A 424 -7.67 28.65 2.14
CA PRO A 424 -7.51 29.76 1.21
C PRO A 424 -8.24 29.45 -0.09
N SER A 425 -9.04 30.40 -0.57
CA SER A 425 -9.86 30.16 -1.75
C SER A 425 -9.91 31.37 -2.68
N VAL A 426 -10.24 31.12 -3.94
CA VAL A 426 -10.44 32.15 -4.95
C VAL A 426 -11.66 31.83 -5.80
N THR A 427 -12.52 32.84 -6.07
CA THR A 427 -13.53 32.73 -7.09
C THR A 427 -12.85 33.02 -8.45
N VAL A 428 -12.70 31.98 -9.28
CA VAL A 428 -12.03 32.06 -10.59
C VAL A 428 -12.96 32.52 -11.70
N GLY A 429 -14.28 32.37 -11.47
CA GLY A 429 -15.30 32.82 -12.43
C GLY A 429 -16.70 32.90 -11.83
N ARG A 430 -17.61 33.50 -12.57
CA ARG A 430 -19.04 33.53 -12.27
C ARG A 430 -19.84 33.18 -13.49
N VAL A 431 -20.63 32.14 -13.39
CA VAL A 431 -21.46 31.58 -14.46
C VAL A 431 -22.84 31.23 -13.89
N ILE A 432 -23.78 30.80 -14.72
CA ILE A 432 -25.13 30.46 -14.27
C ILE A 432 -25.28 28.93 -14.24
N SER A 433 -25.75 28.38 -13.12
CA SER A 433 -25.99 26.94 -12.92
C SER A 433 -24.80 26.05 -13.32
N PRO A 434 -23.62 26.23 -12.71
CA PRO A 434 -22.51 25.29 -12.94
C PRO A 434 -22.80 23.95 -12.25
N GLU A 435 -22.64 22.85 -12.99
CA GLU A 435 -22.82 21.47 -12.53
C GLU A 435 -21.45 20.81 -12.22
N ASP A 436 -20.36 21.35 -12.77
CA ASP A 436 -19.02 20.77 -12.60
C ASP A 436 -17.94 21.85 -12.76
N ALA A 437 -16.79 21.64 -12.14
CA ALA A 437 -15.60 22.46 -12.31
C ALA A 437 -14.36 21.56 -12.25
N VAL A 438 -13.62 21.39 -13.34
CA VAL A 438 -12.45 20.52 -13.44
C VAL A 438 -11.18 21.28 -13.77
N PHE A 439 -10.05 20.79 -13.28
CA PHE A 439 -8.73 21.33 -13.61
C PHE A 439 -8.19 20.72 -14.91
N ALA A 440 -7.60 21.55 -15.78
CA ALA A 440 -6.90 21.12 -16.99
C ALA A 440 -5.87 22.17 -17.44
N ASP A 441 -4.69 21.77 -17.85
CA ASP A 441 -3.72 22.67 -18.53
C ASP A 441 -4.06 22.74 -20.02
N LEU A 442 -4.94 23.69 -20.38
CA LEU A 442 -5.51 23.76 -21.73
C LEU A 442 -4.66 24.57 -22.72
N ASP A 443 -3.84 25.50 -22.25
CA ASP A 443 -2.94 26.29 -23.08
C ASP A 443 -1.50 25.78 -23.10
N GLY A 444 -1.20 24.72 -22.30
CA GLY A 444 0.10 24.07 -22.23
C GLY A 444 1.18 24.90 -21.52
N ASP A 445 0.79 25.89 -20.71
CA ASP A 445 1.72 26.77 -19.99
C ASP A 445 2.22 26.16 -18.64
N GLY A 446 1.68 25.00 -18.26
CA GLY A 446 2.01 24.28 -17.02
C GLY A 446 1.25 24.80 -15.79
N ASN A 447 0.28 25.69 -15.94
CA ASN A 447 -0.64 26.11 -14.91
C ASN A 447 -2.03 25.51 -15.22
N LEU A 448 -2.70 24.99 -14.19
CA LEU A 448 -4.00 24.38 -14.39
C LEU A 448 -5.09 25.44 -14.48
N ASP A 449 -5.76 25.47 -15.61
CA ASP A 449 -7.00 26.21 -15.82
C ASP A 449 -8.18 25.47 -15.17
N VAL A 450 -9.35 26.12 -15.13
CA VAL A 450 -10.59 25.48 -14.68
C VAL A 450 -11.62 25.50 -15.80
N VAL A 451 -12.24 24.36 -16.06
CA VAL A 451 -13.38 24.26 -16.99
C VAL A 451 -14.66 24.09 -16.20
N SER A 452 -15.68 24.92 -16.48
CA SER A 452 -17.00 24.73 -15.87
C SER A 452 -18.06 24.36 -16.90
N SER A 453 -18.92 23.41 -16.50
CA SER A 453 -20.06 22.95 -17.28
C SER A 453 -21.34 23.57 -16.72
N CYS A 454 -22.16 24.20 -17.58
CA CYS A 454 -23.37 24.88 -17.13
C CYS A 454 -24.65 24.38 -17.80
N GLU A 455 -25.68 24.22 -16.98
CA GLU A 455 -27.01 23.83 -17.44
C GLU A 455 -28.03 24.96 -17.42
N GLY A 456 -29.30 24.61 -17.24
CA GLY A 456 -30.41 25.55 -17.07
C GLY A 456 -30.61 26.45 -18.27
N ARG A 457 -30.55 27.78 -18.07
CA ARG A 457 -30.66 28.74 -19.11
C ARG A 457 -29.34 29.02 -19.84
N GLU A 458 -28.23 28.78 -19.17
CA GLU A 458 -26.90 29.07 -19.69
C GLU A 458 -26.47 28.10 -20.79
N ARG A 459 -26.55 26.81 -20.52
CA ARG A 459 -26.24 25.71 -21.47
C ARG A 459 -24.93 25.95 -22.26
N THR A 460 -23.89 26.40 -21.55
CA THR A 460 -22.61 26.84 -22.11
C THR A 460 -21.50 26.31 -21.20
N MET A 461 -20.38 25.91 -21.75
CA MET A 461 -19.17 25.61 -20.99
C MET A 461 -18.21 26.81 -21.06
N TYR A 462 -17.43 26.98 -20.00
CA TYR A 462 -16.48 28.07 -19.86
C TYR A 462 -15.11 27.57 -19.51
N VAL A 463 -14.07 28.25 -19.98
CA VAL A 463 -12.71 28.15 -19.46
C VAL A 463 -12.46 29.36 -18.55
N HIS A 464 -11.87 29.09 -17.40
CA HIS A 464 -11.34 30.10 -16.49
C HIS A 464 -9.82 29.95 -16.52
N TRP A 465 -9.18 30.82 -17.34
CA TRP A 465 -7.73 30.80 -17.58
C TRP A 465 -6.96 31.20 -16.32
N ALA A 466 -6.02 30.34 -15.89
CA ALA A 466 -5.18 30.61 -14.74
C ALA A 466 -4.19 31.73 -14.97
N PRO A 467 -3.84 32.55 -13.99
CA PRO A 467 -2.78 33.54 -14.15
C PRO A 467 -1.41 32.85 -14.34
N ALA A 468 -0.56 33.46 -15.19
CA ALA A 468 0.77 32.92 -15.49
C ALA A 468 1.72 32.88 -14.27
N LYS A 469 1.39 33.57 -13.17
CA LYS A 469 2.19 33.59 -11.95
C LYS A 469 1.41 33.00 -10.81
N ARG A 470 1.94 31.95 -10.18
CA ARG A 470 1.34 31.30 -9.00
C ARG A 470 1.04 32.26 -7.84
N ALA A 471 1.85 33.30 -7.65
CA ALA A 471 1.60 34.34 -6.65
C ALA A 471 0.28 35.11 -6.87
N ASP A 472 -0.33 34.99 -8.04
CA ASP A 472 -1.58 35.64 -8.41
C ASP A 472 -2.80 34.69 -8.39
N TYR A 473 -2.58 33.41 -8.12
CA TYR A 473 -3.64 32.39 -8.12
C TYR A 473 -4.81 32.69 -7.17
N LEU A 474 -4.55 33.24 -6.00
CA LEU A 474 -5.59 33.63 -5.05
C LEU A 474 -6.16 35.06 -5.30
N LYS A 475 -5.87 35.68 -6.47
CA LYS A 475 -6.41 36.98 -6.86
C LYS A 475 -7.52 36.80 -7.90
N PRO A 476 -8.80 37.03 -7.57
CA PRO A 476 -9.91 36.83 -8.52
C PRO A 476 -9.73 37.62 -9.83
N SER A 477 -9.16 38.84 -9.76
CA SER A 477 -8.95 39.72 -10.93
C SER A 477 -7.85 39.22 -11.87
N ALA A 478 -7.07 38.22 -11.50
CA ALA A 478 -6.02 37.67 -12.35
C ALA A 478 -6.52 36.50 -13.24
N TRP A 479 -7.70 35.98 -12.95
CA TRP A 479 -8.36 34.95 -13.75
C TRP A 479 -9.18 35.56 -14.86
N VAL A 480 -9.23 34.87 -16.02
CA VAL A 480 -9.98 35.32 -17.18
C VAL A 480 -10.99 34.26 -17.58
N THR A 481 -12.28 34.61 -17.59
CA THR A 481 -13.36 33.69 -17.97
C THR A 481 -13.78 33.88 -19.40
N GLU A 482 -13.77 32.82 -20.20
CA GLU A 482 -14.21 32.78 -21.57
C GLU A 482 -15.21 31.65 -21.83
N ALA A 483 -16.29 32.00 -22.59
CA ALA A 483 -17.21 30.96 -23.03
C ALA A 483 -16.59 30.14 -24.17
N ILE A 484 -16.78 28.84 -24.18
CA ILE A 484 -16.40 27.99 -25.30
C ILE A 484 -17.48 28.05 -26.37
N PRO A 485 -17.24 28.76 -27.52
CA PRO A 485 -18.27 29.03 -28.51
C PRO A 485 -18.92 27.77 -29.10
N ALA A 486 -18.14 26.68 -29.18
CA ALA A 486 -18.61 25.39 -29.67
C ALA A 486 -19.73 24.78 -28.82
N THR A 487 -19.87 25.21 -27.55
CA THR A 487 -20.86 24.69 -26.58
C THR A 487 -22.04 25.62 -26.36
N LYS A 488 -21.94 26.90 -26.78
CA LYS A 488 -22.82 27.97 -26.41
C LYS A 488 -24.30 27.67 -26.70
N GLN A 489 -25.12 27.64 -25.66
CA GLN A 489 -26.57 27.40 -25.68
C GLN A 489 -27.02 26.15 -26.43
N LYS A 490 -26.14 25.12 -26.54
CA LYS A 490 -26.47 23.90 -27.28
C LYS A 490 -27.13 22.83 -26.40
N GLN A 491 -26.58 22.57 -25.24
CA GLN A 491 -27.00 21.46 -24.40
C GLN A 491 -26.94 21.83 -22.91
N SER A 492 -27.63 21.12 -22.04
CA SER A 492 -27.45 21.20 -20.58
C SER A 492 -26.18 20.43 -20.23
N TRP A 493 -25.06 21.11 -20.20
CA TRP A 493 -23.75 20.51 -19.96
C TRP A 493 -23.63 20.05 -18.51
N MET A 494 -23.09 18.84 -18.31
CA MET A 494 -22.98 18.18 -17.00
C MET A 494 -21.55 18.12 -16.53
N PHE A 495 -20.72 17.33 -17.20
CA PHE A 495 -19.35 17.00 -16.75
C PHE A 495 -18.36 17.18 -17.87
N ALA A 496 -17.12 17.52 -17.48
CA ALA A 496 -15.94 17.44 -18.32
C ALA A 496 -14.93 16.48 -17.68
N GLU A 497 -14.17 15.77 -18.53
CA GLU A 497 -13.07 14.89 -18.11
C GLU A 497 -11.87 15.17 -19.03
N PRO A 498 -10.79 15.77 -18.50
CA PRO A 498 -9.58 16.05 -19.27
C PRO A 498 -8.85 14.75 -19.63
N ALA A 499 -8.44 14.62 -20.89
CA ALA A 499 -7.68 13.48 -21.37
C ALA A 499 -6.89 13.83 -22.62
N GLN A 500 -5.86 13.05 -22.92
CA GLN A 500 -5.25 13.03 -24.23
C GLN A 500 -6.00 12.01 -25.08
N ILE A 501 -6.75 12.46 -26.10
CA ILE A 501 -7.70 11.60 -26.85
C ILE A 501 -7.13 11.14 -28.19
N ASP A 502 -6.49 12.03 -28.96
CA ASP A 502 -6.01 11.70 -30.31
C ASP A 502 -4.48 11.62 -30.45
N GLY A 503 -3.76 11.69 -29.31
CA GLY A 503 -2.30 11.67 -29.29
C GLY A 503 -1.63 12.92 -29.86
N ARG A 504 -2.37 14.03 -30.04
CA ARG A 504 -1.88 15.27 -30.65
C ARG A 504 -1.97 16.43 -29.66
N GLY A 505 -0.87 17.14 -29.50
CA GLY A 505 -0.81 18.43 -28.82
C GLY A 505 -1.25 18.42 -27.37
N GLY A 506 -2.13 19.35 -26.99
CA GLY A 506 -2.55 19.60 -25.61
C GLY A 506 -3.57 18.62 -25.05
N ILE A 507 -4.16 18.98 -23.93
CA ILE A 507 -5.23 18.22 -23.29
C ILE A 507 -6.56 18.52 -23.99
N ASP A 508 -7.27 17.46 -24.35
CA ASP A 508 -8.64 17.48 -24.82
C ASP A 508 -9.63 17.35 -23.66
N LEU A 509 -10.93 17.50 -23.94
CA LEU A 509 -11.98 17.31 -22.94
C LEU A 509 -13.06 16.37 -23.46
N PHE A 510 -13.25 15.21 -22.82
CA PHE A 510 -14.53 14.55 -22.92
C PHE A 510 -15.58 15.40 -22.21
N VAL A 511 -16.74 15.57 -22.83
CA VAL A 511 -17.81 16.39 -22.29
C VAL A 511 -19.16 15.68 -22.41
N SER A 512 -20.04 15.97 -21.47
CA SER A 512 -21.34 15.33 -21.40
C SER A 512 -22.47 16.30 -21.10
N SER A 513 -23.69 15.86 -21.39
CA SER A 513 -24.89 16.65 -21.16
C SER A 513 -26.09 15.78 -20.81
N LYS A 514 -27.21 16.43 -20.46
CA LYS A 514 -28.48 15.81 -20.12
C LYS A 514 -29.64 16.32 -20.97
N GLY A 515 -30.74 15.57 -20.94
CA GLY A 515 -32.03 15.96 -21.57
C GLY A 515 -32.26 15.30 -22.94
N ALA A 516 -33.30 15.75 -23.65
CA ALA A 516 -33.76 15.14 -24.90
C ALA A 516 -32.67 15.11 -26.01
N ASN A 517 -31.81 16.10 -26.02
CA ASN A 517 -30.67 16.22 -26.96
C ASN A 517 -29.33 15.92 -26.28
N GLY A 518 -29.35 15.25 -25.12
CA GLY A 518 -28.15 14.93 -24.38
C GLY A 518 -27.15 14.09 -25.19
N SER A 519 -25.88 14.29 -24.94
CA SER A 519 -24.82 13.58 -25.65
C SER A 519 -23.56 13.44 -24.78
N ILE A 520 -22.74 12.50 -25.19
CA ILE A 520 -21.31 12.47 -24.90
C ILE A 520 -20.60 12.95 -26.16
N GLY A 521 -19.59 13.74 -25.98
CA GLY A 521 -18.75 14.22 -27.06
C GLY A 521 -17.36 14.59 -26.57
N TRP A 522 -16.62 15.14 -27.47
CA TRP A 522 -15.24 15.55 -27.29
C TRP A 522 -15.08 16.99 -27.75
N LEU A 523 -14.50 17.84 -26.90
CA LEU A 523 -14.00 19.14 -27.25
C LEU A 523 -12.52 19.03 -27.62
N ARG A 524 -12.27 19.06 -28.92
CA ARG A 524 -10.95 18.94 -29.50
C ARG A 524 -10.37 20.33 -29.77
N VAL A 525 -9.08 20.53 -29.48
CA VAL A 525 -8.34 21.71 -29.91
C VAL A 525 -7.77 21.49 -31.31
N ASP A 526 -8.08 22.38 -32.25
CA ASP A 526 -7.45 22.39 -33.57
C ASP A 526 -6.14 23.18 -33.53
N GLN A 527 -5.03 22.44 -33.37
CA GLN A 527 -3.71 23.02 -33.13
C GLN A 527 -3.07 23.74 -34.31
N GLU A 528 -3.58 23.54 -35.50
CA GLU A 528 -3.02 24.26 -36.67
C GLU A 528 -3.28 25.77 -36.62
N THR A 529 -4.19 26.21 -35.75
CA THR A 529 -4.66 27.59 -35.68
C THR A 529 -4.51 28.33 -34.35
N SER A 530 -4.21 27.60 -33.21
CA SER A 530 -4.17 28.27 -31.90
C SER A 530 -2.77 28.31 -31.30
N THR A 531 -2.28 29.51 -31.06
CA THR A 531 -1.11 29.79 -30.23
C THR A 531 -1.58 30.47 -28.95
N GLY A 532 -1.76 29.66 -27.85
CA GLY A 532 -2.11 30.19 -26.53
C GLY A 532 -3.61 30.15 -26.20
N ARG A 533 -4.05 31.01 -25.29
CA ARG A 533 -5.40 31.06 -24.69
C ARG A 533 -6.46 31.50 -25.70
N ASP A 534 -7.20 30.55 -26.25
CA ASP A 534 -8.28 30.75 -27.21
C ASP A 534 -9.39 29.73 -27.03
N ALA A 535 -10.45 30.10 -26.31
CA ALA A 535 -11.62 29.23 -26.15
C ALA A 535 -12.36 29.01 -27.50
N GLY A 536 -12.09 29.79 -28.52
CA GLY A 536 -12.63 29.63 -29.89
C GLY A 536 -12.01 28.48 -30.67
N ALA A 537 -10.84 28.02 -30.26
CA ALA A 537 -10.14 26.90 -30.90
C ALA A 537 -10.83 25.53 -30.68
N PHE A 538 -11.68 25.42 -29.66
CA PHE A 538 -12.38 24.16 -29.36
C PHE A 538 -13.45 23.84 -30.41
N LYS A 539 -13.42 22.60 -30.91
CA LYS A 539 -14.44 22.02 -31.79
C LYS A 539 -15.15 20.86 -31.09
N PHE A 540 -16.47 20.89 -31.07
CA PHE A 540 -17.27 19.81 -30.49
C PHE A 540 -17.51 18.69 -31.49
N VAL A 541 -17.06 17.49 -31.17
CA VAL A 541 -17.32 16.25 -31.89
C VAL A 541 -18.27 15.40 -31.05
N LYS A 542 -19.48 15.14 -31.54
CA LYS A 542 -20.44 14.30 -30.84
C LYS A 542 -20.10 12.83 -31.08
N LEU A 543 -19.85 12.09 -30.02
CA LEU A 543 -19.57 10.64 -30.07
C LEU A 543 -20.85 9.81 -29.93
N ARG A 544 -21.75 10.17 -29.01
CA ARG A 544 -22.93 9.38 -28.67
C ARG A 544 -24.08 10.27 -28.21
N SER A 545 -25.34 9.83 -28.45
CA SER A 545 -26.51 10.40 -27.78
C SER A 545 -26.65 9.80 -26.38
N ALA A 546 -26.99 10.61 -25.38
CA ALA A 546 -27.14 10.24 -23.99
C ALA A 546 -28.43 10.78 -23.38
N GLY A 547 -28.88 10.18 -22.30
CA GLY A 547 -30.05 10.65 -21.57
C GLY A 547 -29.73 11.61 -20.44
N TRP A 548 -28.82 11.21 -19.57
CA TRP A 548 -28.33 12.01 -18.43
C TRP A 548 -27.07 11.39 -17.89
N ILE A 549 -25.93 11.90 -18.31
CA ILE A 549 -24.64 11.40 -17.85
C ILE A 549 -24.37 11.85 -16.41
N MET A 550 -23.90 10.93 -15.58
CA MET A 550 -23.54 11.17 -14.19
C MET A 550 -22.03 11.08 -13.95
N THR A 551 -21.31 10.30 -14.74
CA THR A 551 -19.84 10.18 -14.62
C THR A 551 -19.20 10.07 -16.00
N LEU A 552 -18.05 10.69 -16.15
CA LEU A 552 -17.05 10.44 -17.18
C LEU A 552 -15.74 10.03 -16.48
N LYS A 553 -15.06 9.03 -17.00
CA LYS A 553 -13.71 8.62 -16.57
C LYS A 553 -12.89 8.21 -17.81
N ALA A 554 -11.80 8.91 -18.06
CA ALA A 554 -10.84 8.55 -19.09
C ALA A 554 -9.90 7.48 -18.56
N LEU A 555 -9.92 6.29 -19.15
CA LEU A 555 -9.17 5.10 -18.72
C LEU A 555 -8.81 4.29 -19.95
N ASP A 556 -7.65 3.65 -19.96
CA ASP A 556 -7.32 2.59 -20.91
C ASP A 556 -8.05 1.31 -20.48
N MET A 557 -9.20 1.00 -21.12
CA MET A 557 -10.09 -0.08 -20.69
C MET A 557 -9.71 -1.44 -21.27
N ASP A 558 -9.11 -1.48 -22.45
CA ASP A 558 -8.72 -2.72 -23.15
C ASP A 558 -7.21 -2.99 -23.15
N GLY A 559 -6.39 -2.02 -22.71
CA GLY A 559 -4.95 -2.18 -22.56
C GLY A 559 -4.14 -1.87 -23.82
N ASP A 560 -4.71 -1.13 -24.76
CA ASP A 560 -4.04 -0.77 -26.03
C ASP A 560 -3.19 0.50 -25.92
N GLY A 561 -3.34 1.26 -24.84
CA GLY A 561 -2.52 2.41 -24.46
C GLY A 561 -3.11 3.75 -24.81
N ASP A 562 -4.31 3.83 -25.38
CA ASP A 562 -5.04 5.09 -25.57
C ASP A 562 -6.17 5.28 -24.52
N SER A 563 -6.76 6.47 -24.51
CA SER A 563 -7.75 6.82 -23.50
C SER A 563 -9.16 6.52 -23.98
N ASP A 564 -9.77 5.49 -23.42
CA ASP A 564 -11.19 5.20 -23.58
C ASP A 564 -12.05 6.02 -22.62
N LEU A 565 -13.35 5.97 -22.81
CA LEU A 565 -14.28 6.69 -21.95
C LEU A 565 -15.27 5.76 -21.26
N LEU A 566 -15.07 5.50 -19.97
CA LEU A 566 -16.03 4.87 -19.08
C LEU A 566 -17.07 5.92 -18.59
N PHE A 567 -18.36 5.56 -18.58
CA PHE A 567 -19.40 6.49 -18.15
C PHE A 567 -20.62 5.77 -17.57
N SER A 568 -21.40 6.53 -16.76
CA SER A 568 -22.72 6.15 -16.31
C SER A 568 -23.78 7.06 -16.94
N ASP A 569 -24.77 6.45 -17.64
CA ASP A 569 -25.93 7.15 -18.23
C ASP A 569 -27.19 6.80 -17.42
N ARG A 570 -27.71 7.77 -16.69
CA ARG A 570 -28.81 7.57 -15.75
C ARG A 570 -30.16 7.32 -16.44
N LYS A 571 -30.40 7.94 -17.62
CA LYS A 571 -31.70 7.96 -18.29
C LYS A 571 -31.61 7.62 -19.78
N GLY A 572 -32.78 7.38 -20.37
CA GLY A 572 -32.87 7.10 -21.80
C GLY A 572 -32.79 5.59 -22.14
N GLY A 573 -32.90 5.29 -23.41
CA GLY A 573 -32.96 3.90 -23.90
C GLY A 573 -31.62 3.16 -23.84
N LYS A 574 -30.52 3.90 -23.75
CA LYS A 574 -29.14 3.38 -23.65
C LYS A 574 -28.51 3.60 -22.25
N ARG A 575 -29.37 3.77 -21.22
CA ARG A 575 -28.89 3.98 -19.86
C ARG A 575 -28.11 2.78 -19.31
N GLY A 576 -27.31 3.01 -18.27
CA GLY A 576 -26.47 2.01 -17.60
C GLY A 576 -25.03 2.47 -17.48
N VAL A 577 -24.17 1.54 -17.10
CA VAL A 577 -22.71 1.69 -17.11
C VAL A 577 -22.17 1.12 -18.38
N ASN A 578 -21.45 1.94 -19.15
CA ASN A 578 -20.92 1.60 -20.47
C ASN A 578 -19.55 2.27 -20.67
N TRP A 579 -18.83 1.85 -21.69
CA TRP A 579 -17.63 2.54 -22.12
C TRP A 579 -17.56 2.65 -23.65
N LEU A 580 -16.87 3.68 -24.12
CA LEU A 580 -16.57 3.89 -25.54
C LEU A 580 -15.08 3.62 -25.74
N GLU A 581 -14.78 2.64 -26.56
CA GLU A 581 -13.43 2.31 -27.03
C GLU A 581 -12.97 3.37 -28.03
N ASN A 582 -11.81 3.95 -27.75
CA ASN A 582 -11.15 4.91 -28.60
C ASN A 582 -10.45 4.19 -29.76
N PRO A 583 -10.70 4.55 -31.03
CA PRO A 583 -10.00 3.94 -32.16
C PRO A 583 -8.55 4.39 -32.29
N GLY A 584 -8.08 5.28 -31.44
CA GLY A 584 -6.73 5.81 -31.40
C GLY A 584 -6.36 6.83 -32.49
N GLY A 585 -5.38 7.65 -32.19
CA GLY A 585 -4.75 8.60 -33.11
C GLY A 585 -5.74 9.45 -33.92
N THR A 586 -5.54 9.51 -35.24
CA THR A 586 -6.37 10.36 -36.11
C THR A 586 -7.79 9.85 -36.31
N GLU A 587 -8.05 8.56 -36.06
CA GLU A 587 -9.37 7.97 -36.19
C GLU A 587 -10.31 8.39 -35.07
N ALA A 588 -9.79 8.83 -33.92
CA ALA A 588 -10.56 9.35 -32.81
C ALA A 588 -11.50 10.52 -33.23
N ALA A 589 -11.11 11.30 -34.26
CA ALA A 589 -11.94 12.37 -34.80
C ALA A 589 -13.19 11.87 -35.56
N SER A 590 -13.31 10.58 -35.83
CA SER A 590 -14.40 9.94 -36.58
C SER A 590 -15.34 9.21 -35.62
N PRO A 591 -16.53 9.77 -35.28
CA PRO A 591 -17.44 9.18 -34.30
C PRO A 591 -17.91 7.77 -34.62
N ASP A 592 -17.95 7.40 -35.89
CA ASP A 592 -18.35 6.09 -36.39
C ASP A 592 -17.30 4.99 -36.16
N LYS A 593 -16.11 5.38 -35.75
CA LYS A 593 -15.01 4.45 -35.41
C LYS A 593 -15.00 4.04 -33.93
N TRP A 594 -15.66 4.82 -33.08
CA TRP A 594 -15.78 4.51 -31.66
C TRP A 594 -16.73 3.32 -31.43
N THR A 595 -16.29 2.37 -30.64
CA THR A 595 -17.08 1.17 -30.31
C THR A 595 -17.71 1.31 -28.93
N GLU A 596 -19.01 1.08 -28.81
CA GLU A 596 -19.74 1.13 -27.52
C GLU A 596 -19.82 -0.26 -26.89
N HIS A 597 -19.32 -0.40 -25.68
CA HIS A 597 -19.38 -1.61 -24.86
C HIS A 597 -20.30 -1.43 -23.66
N VAL A 598 -21.21 -2.40 -23.47
CA VAL A 598 -22.17 -2.37 -22.36
C VAL A 598 -21.61 -3.21 -21.20
N ILE A 599 -21.48 -2.58 -20.03
CA ILE A 599 -21.08 -3.26 -18.78
C ILE A 599 -22.35 -3.78 -18.06
N GLY A 600 -23.37 -2.92 -17.88
CA GLY A 600 -24.62 -3.34 -17.26
C GLY A 600 -25.43 -2.22 -16.62
N GLY A 601 -26.37 -2.58 -15.74
CA GLY A 601 -27.15 -1.60 -14.96
C GLY A 601 -28.27 -0.89 -15.71
N LYS A 602 -28.65 -1.33 -16.93
CA LYS A 602 -29.69 -0.68 -17.76
C LYS A 602 -31.09 -0.64 -17.12
N GLU A 603 -31.36 -1.49 -16.14
CA GLU A 603 -32.64 -1.52 -15.41
C GLU A 603 -32.70 -0.49 -14.28
N HIS A 604 -31.58 0.19 -13.99
CA HIS A 604 -31.43 1.12 -12.88
C HIS A 604 -31.20 2.56 -13.33
N GLU A 605 -31.57 3.52 -12.50
CA GLU A 605 -31.09 4.89 -12.59
C GLU A 605 -29.72 4.98 -11.91
N VAL A 606 -28.66 4.68 -12.70
CA VAL A 606 -27.25 4.73 -12.24
C VAL A 606 -26.79 6.15 -11.92
N MET A 607 -25.89 6.27 -10.95
CA MET A 607 -25.38 7.55 -10.45
C MET A 607 -23.85 7.65 -10.63
N PHE A 608 -23.14 8.32 -9.73
CA PHE A 608 -21.69 8.51 -9.83
C PHE A 608 -20.97 7.21 -9.52
N LEU A 609 -20.25 6.67 -10.49
CA LEU A 609 -19.48 5.44 -10.37
C LEU A 609 -18.04 5.69 -9.85
N SER A 610 -17.46 4.66 -9.27
CA SER A 610 -16.03 4.57 -8.94
C SER A 610 -15.42 3.31 -9.51
N VAL A 611 -14.11 3.33 -9.73
CA VAL A 611 -13.31 2.24 -10.31
C VAL A 611 -12.17 1.88 -9.37
N GLY A 612 -11.96 0.61 -9.12
CA GLY A 612 -10.87 0.12 -8.27
C GLY A 612 -10.84 -1.42 -8.24
N ASP A 613 -9.80 -2.00 -7.70
CA ASP A 613 -9.71 -3.43 -7.44
C ASP A 613 -10.32 -3.72 -6.06
N LEU A 614 -11.62 -3.99 -6.01
CA LEU A 614 -12.37 -4.14 -4.76
C LEU A 614 -12.15 -5.51 -4.09
N ASN A 615 -11.85 -6.54 -4.87
CA ASN A 615 -11.68 -7.92 -4.39
C ASN A 615 -10.21 -8.36 -4.32
N HIS A 616 -9.27 -7.49 -4.72
CA HIS A 616 -7.81 -7.72 -4.75
C HIS A 616 -7.38 -8.87 -5.68
N ASP A 617 -8.08 -9.05 -6.80
CA ASP A 617 -7.68 -10.03 -7.83
C ASP A 617 -6.78 -9.44 -8.92
N GLY A 618 -6.56 -8.12 -8.90
CA GLY A 618 -5.74 -7.38 -9.85
C GLY A 618 -6.51 -6.87 -11.07
N ALA A 619 -7.78 -7.21 -11.22
CA ALA A 619 -8.66 -6.65 -12.24
C ALA A 619 -9.32 -5.35 -11.73
N ARG A 620 -9.84 -4.56 -12.64
CA ARG A 620 -10.64 -3.38 -12.29
C ARG A 620 -12.07 -3.80 -12.02
N ASP A 621 -12.61 -3.36 -10.89
CA ASP A 621 -14.04 -3.45 -10.57
C ASP A 621 -14.68 -2.07 -10.73
N ILE A 622 -15.99 -2.05 -10.94
CA ILE A 622 -16.79 -0.81 -11.00
C ILE A 622 -17.90 -0.88 -9.96
N VAL A 623 -18.01 0.18 -9.20
CA VAL A 623 -19.08 0.34 -8.21
C VAL A 623 -19.93 1.55 -8.57
N CYS A 624 -21.23 1.36 -8.65
CA CYS A 624 -22.16 2.41 -9.09
C CYS A 624 -23.44 2.45 -8.23
N PRO A 625 -23.63 3.46 -7.40
CA PRO A 625 -24.90 3.66 -6.71
C PRO A 625 -26.05 3.94 -7.67
N THR A 626 -27.28 3.71 -7.20
CA THR A 626 -28.50 3.96 -7.99
C THR A 626 -29.50 4.82 -7.22
N ARG A 627 -30.40 5.43 -7.96
CA ARG A 627 -31.59 6.08 -7.36
C ARG A 627 -32.69 5.09 -6.92
N ASN A 628 -32.44 3.80 -7.09
CA ASN A 628 -33.40 2.75 -6.78
C ASN A 628 -33.09 2.07 -5.43
N GLY A 629 -32.20 2.63 -4.62
CA GLY A 629 -31.86 2.11 -3.29
C GLY A 629 -30.89 0.93 -3.32
N GLU A 630 -30.05 0.84 -4.34
CA GLU A 630 -29.04 -0.22 -4.52
C GLU A 630 -27.69 0.36 -4.94
N ILE A 631 -26.63 -0.38 -4.64
CA ILE A 631 -25.29 -0.18 -5.15
C ILE A 631 -25.00 -1.37 -6.08
N LEU A 632 -24.69 -1.09 -7.33
CA LEU A 632 -24.31 -2.09 -8.33
C LEU A 632 -22.79 -2.31 -8.26
N LEU A 633 -22.38 -3.57 -8.32
CA LEU A 633 -20.99 -3.99 -8.30
C LEU A 633 -20.74 -4.82 -9.56
N PHE A 634 -19.79 -4.40 -10.37
CA PHE A 634 -19.36 -5.11 -11.58
C PHE A 634 -17.93 -5.60 -11.36
N GLU A 635 -17.78 -6.89 -11.12
CA GLU A 635 -16.51 -7.58 -10.92
C GLU A 635 -15.89 -7.84 -12.30
N GLY A 636 -14.74 -7.20 -12.57
CA GLY A 636 -14.00 -7.38 -13.79
C GLY A 636 -13.22 -8.70 -13.79
N ASN A 637 -13.17 -9.37 -14.95
CA ASN A 637 -12.36 -10.57 -15.14
C ASN A 637 -12.03 -10.76 -16.64
N GLU A 638 -11.20 -11.75 -16.97
CA GLU A 638 -10.79 -12.06 -18.34
C GLU A 638 -11.96 -12.33 -19.33
N ASN A 639 -13.15 -12.66 -18.81
CA ASN A 639 -14.32 -12.97 -19.60
C ASN A 639 -15.38 -11.83 -19.64
N GLY A 640 -15.05 -10.66 -19.10
CA GLY A 640 -15.92 -9.50 -19.02
C GLY A 640 -16.36 -9.17 -17.58
N TRP A 641 -17.64 -8.89 -17.35
CA TRP A 641 -18.14 -8.36 -16.09
C TRP A 641 -19.11 -9.30 -15.41
N LYS A 642 -18.87 -9.58 -14.13
CA LYS A 642 -19.81 -10.31 -13.28
C LYS A 642 -20.60 -9.32 -12.41
N PHE A 643 -21.92 -9.41 -12.47
CA PHE A 643 -22.80 -8.46 -11.82
C PHE A 643 -23.23 -8.92 -10.43
N HIS A 644 -23.22 -7.97 -9.48
CA HIS A 644 -23.77 -8.09 -8.13
C HIS A 644 -24.50 -6.81 -7.77
N SER A 645 -25.42 -6.88 -6.79
CA SER A 645 -26.01 -5.69 -6.19
C SER A 645 -26.18 -5.86 -4.69
N ILE A 646 -26.07 -4.75 -3.97
CA ILE A 646 -26.34 -4.67 -2.53
C ILE A 646 -27.32 -3.52 -2.28
N LYS A 647 -28.14 -3.66 -1.24
CA LYS A 647 -29.07 -2.59 -0.83
C LYS A 647 -28.29 -1.41 -0.24
N ASN A 648 -28.78 -0.20 -0.50
CA ASN A 648 -28.24 0.97 0.19
C ASN A 648 -28.32 0.78 1.71
N PRO A 649 -27.27 1.16 2.45
CA PRO A 649 -27.27 1.15 3.90
C PRO A 649 -28.47 1.91 4.48
N PHE A 650 -28.94 1.47 5.65
CA PHE A 650 -30.03 2.11 6.40
C PHE A 650 -31.33 2.31 5.61
N GLY A 651 -31.46 1.71 4.43
CA GLY A 651 -32.62 1.86 3.56
C GLY A 651 -32.75 3.24 2.91
N VAL A 652 -31.64 3.96 2.75
CA VAL A 652 -31.62 5.25 2.05
C VAL A 652 -32.13 5.08 0.62
N PRO A 653 -33.12 5.90 0.18
CA PRO A 653 -33.81 5.67 -1.08
C PRO A 653 -32.92 5.94 -2.32
N HIS A 654 -31.98 6.88 -2.23
CA HIS A 654 -31.21 7.31 -3.39
C HIS A 654 -29.71 7.35 -3.08
N GLY A 655 -28.93 6.47 -3.68
CA GLY A 655 -27.48 6.60 -3.74
C GLY A 655 -27.08 7.79 -4.62
N LYS A 656 -25.93 8.41 -4.33
CA LYS A 656 -25.35 9.49 -5.13
C LYS A 656 -23.98 9.10 -5.65
N ALA A 657 -22.98 9.04 -4.79
CA ALA A 657 -21.62 8.69 -5.17
C ALA A 657 -21.02 7.64 -4.25
N VAL A 658 -19.96 7.01 -4.71
CA VAL A 658 -19.18 6.06 -3.94
C VAL A 658 -17.70 6.29 -4.24
N ALA A 659 -16.84 6.14 -3.22
CA ALA A 659 -15.39 6.07 -3.37
C ALA A 659 -14.88 4.74 -2.84
N ILE A 660 -13.84 4.19 -3.47
CA ILE A 660 -13.21 2.91 -3.13
C ILE A 660 -11.85 3.21 -2.50
N GLY A 661 -11.56 2.65 -1.32
CA GLY A 661 -10.27 2.75 -0.65
C GLY A 661 -10.19 1.90 0.60
N ASP A 662 -9.00 1.58 1.06
CA ASP A 662 -8.75 0.88 2.34
C ASP A 662 -8.87 1.89 3.48
N ILE A 663 -10.12 2.09 3.97
CA ILE A 663 -10.46 3.16 4.92
C ILE A 663 -10.04 2.79 6.34
N ASP A 664 -10.06 1.50 6.70
CA ASP A 664 -9.66 1.03 8.04
C ASP A 664 -8.23 0.46 8.08
N ASN A 665 -7.47 0.62 6.99
CA ASN A 665 -6.09 0.16 6.85
C ASN A 665 -5.91 -1.35 7.12
N ASP A 666 -6.95 -2.16 6.83
CA ASP A 666 -6.91 -3.61 7.02
C ASP A 666 -6.37 -4.37 5.80
N GLY A 667 -6.04 -3.66 4.75
CA GLY A 667 -5.50 -4.17 3.49
C GLY A 667 -6.58 -4.60 2.49
N ARG A 668 -7.85 -4.30 2.73
CA ARG A 668 -8.96 -4.50 1.79
C ARG A 668 -9.61 -3.16 1.45
N ASN A 669 -10.05 -3.03 0.22
CA ASN A 669 -10.76 -1.84 -0.20
C ASN A 669 -12.20 -1.84 0.34
N ASP A 670 -12.59 -0.75 0.96
CA ASP A 670 -13.90 -0.43 1.49
C ASP A 670 -14.66 0.49 0.53
N LEU A 671 -15.91 0.81 0.89
CA LEU A 671 -16.73 1.79 0.18
C LEU A 671 -17.08 2.94 1.12
N PHE A 672 -16.82 4.17 0.68
CA PHE A 672 -17.44 5.34 1.27
C PHE A 672 -18.59 5.78 0.36
N HIS A 673 -19.82 5.77 0.88
CA HIS A 673 -21.02 5.99 0.09
C HIS A 673 -21.76 7.24 0.56
N VAL A 674 -22.05 8.15 -0.35
CA VAL A 674 -22.86 9.34 -0.10
C VAL A 674 -24.21 9.28 -0.83
N THR A 675 -25.21 9.97 -0.29
CA THR A 675 -26.60 9.72 -0.64
C THR A 675 -27.42 11.00 -0.76
N ASN A 676 -28.60 10.86 -1.36
CA ASN A 676 -29.69 11.80 -1.22
C ASN A 676 -30.79 11.11 -0.43
N THR A 677 -31.03 11.56 0.81
CA THR A 677 -32.01 10.96 1.74
C THR A 677 -33.44 11.26 1.37
N GLY A 678 -33.71 12.03 0.31
CA GLY A 678 -35.06 12.48 -0.06
C GLY A 678 -35.67 13.44 0.93
N GLY A 679 -34.86 14.12 1.75
CA GLY A 679 -35.27 15.02 2.80
C GLY A 679 -35.54 14.35 4.15
N ASN A 680 -35.36 13.02 4.25
CA ASN A 680 -35.50 12.31 5.53
C ASN A 680 -34.22 12.47 6.36
N ARG A 681 -34.26 13.24 7.41
CA ARG A 681 -33.14 13.52 8.32
C ARG A 681 -32.85 12.43 9.34
N GLU A 682 -33.66 11.37 9.40
CA GLU A 682 -33.37 10.18 10.22
C GLU A 682 -32.42 9.22 9.51
N LEU A 683 -32.17 9.44 8.22
CA LEU A 683 -31.28 8.63 7.41
C LEU A 683 -29.93 9.34 7.24
N PRO A 684 -28.79 8.60 7.27
CA PRO A 684 -27.48 9.20 7.07
C PRO A 684 -27.27 9.60 5.60
N GLY A 685 -26.65 10.77 5.41
CA GLY A 685 -26.23 11.25 4.10
C GLY A 685 -24.90 10.66 3.63
N ALA A 686 -24.07 10.23 4.58
CA ALA A 686 -22.79 9.58 4.31
C ALA A 686 -22.58 8.34 5.19
N THR A 687 -22.08 7.26 4.61
CA THR A 687 -21.84 5.97 5.26
C THR A 687 -20.51 5.36 4.82
N TRP A 688 -19.83 4.74 5.76
CA TRP A 688 -18.69 3.87 5.47
C TRP A 688 -19.13 2.41 5.54
N MET A 689 -18.70 1.63 4.55
CA MET A 689 -19.04 0.22 4.40
C MET A 689 -17.74 -0.58 4.32
N SER A 690 -17.34 -1.28 5.41
CA SER A 690 -16.14 -2.09 5.40
C SER A 690 -16.39 -3.56 5.06
N GLN A 691 -15.42 -4.17 4.39
CA GLN A 691 -15.50 -5.57 4.00
C GLN A 691 -15.34 -6.50 5.20
N ARG A 692 -16.06 -7.62 5.18
CA ARG A 692 -15.92 -8.67 6.20
C ARG A 692 -14.88 -9.71 5.77
N PRO A 693 -13.90 -10.03 6.66
CA PRO A 693 -12.82 -10.97 6.33
C PRO A 693 -13.28 -12.39 5.99
N ASP A 694 -14.44 -12.79 6.54
CA ASP A 694 -14.99 -14.14 6.45
C ASP A 694 -16.00 -14.33 5.31
N ARG A 695 -16.18 -13.30 4.46
CA ARG A 695 -17.22 -13.32 3.41
C ARG A 695 -16.74 -12.71 2.11
N PRO A 696 -17.30 -13.16 0.97
CA PRO A 696 -17.09 -12.49 -0.30
C PRO A 696 -17.51 -11.01 -0.23
N TRP A 697 -16.77 -10.14 -0.89
CA TRP A 697 -17.03 -8.69 -0.92
C TRP A 697 -18.44 -8.32 -1.42
N SER A 698 -19.06 -9.18 -2.23
CA SER A 698 -20.42 -9.02 -2.74
C SER A 698 -21.53 -9.39 -1.72
N ALA A 699 -21.17 -9.87 -0.52
CA ALA A 699 -22.15 -10.32 0.49
C ALA A 699 -22.56 -9.19 1.46
N LYS A 700 -22.39 -9.40 2.78
CA LYS A 700 -22.73 -8.41 3.80
C LYS A 700 -21.52 -7.58 4.20
N TRP A 701 -21.70 -6.28 4.22
CA TRP A 701 -20.75 -5.29 4.68
C TRP A 701 -21.03 -4.90 6.14
N ASN A 702 -20.00 -4.48 6.86
CA ASN A 702 -20.20 -3.72 8.08
C ASN A 702 -20.48 -2.28 7.68
N VAL A 703 -21.48 -1.64 8.30
CA VAL A 703 -21.90 -0.30 7.90
C VAL A 703 -21.84 0.63 9.10
N THR A 704 -21.19 1.77 8.91
CA THR A 704 -21.05 2.84 9.89
C THR A 704 -21.75 4.09 9.35
N ASP A 705 -22.60 4.70 10.16
CA ASP A 705 -23.13 6.03 9.91
C ASP A 705 -22.04 7.08 10.18
N VAL A 706 -21.72 7.89 9.16
CA VAL A 706 -20.66 8.91 9.22
C VAL A 706 -21.24 10.30 9.48
N SER A 707 -22.28 10.69 8.75
CA SER A 707 -22.84 12.04 8.81
C SER A 707 -23.88 12.25 9.91
N GLY A 708 -24.47 11.19 10.44
CA GLY A 708 -25.67 11.28 11.27
C GLY A 708 -26.83 11.94 10.51
N SER A 709 -27.59 12.78 11.20
CA SER A 709 -28.74 13.52 10.65
C SER A 709 -28.38 14.83 9.94
N ILE A 710 -27.07 15.06 9.63
CA ILE A 710 -26.61 16.32 9.05
C ILE A 710 -26.51 16.17 7.54
N GLY A 711 -27.15 17.08 6.80
CA GLY A 711 -27.21 17.09 5.34
C GLY A 711 -28.22 16.09 4.78
N VAL A 712 -28.75 16.38 3.61
CA VAL A 712 -29.76 15.54 2.95
C VAL A 712 -29.43 15.20 1.50
N LYS A 713 -28.56 15.97 0.84
CA LYS A 713 -28.14 15.73 -0.54
C LYS A 713 -26.64 16.00 -0.68
N PHE A 714 -25.88 14.95 -0.52
CA PHE A 714 -24.44 14.96 -0.80
C PHE A 714 -24.21 14.65 -2.28
N ASP A 715 -23.10 15.17 -2.83
CA ASP A 715 -22.75 14.91 -4.20
C ASP A 715 -21.49 14.03 -4.34
N LEU A 716 -20.49 14.41 -5.10
CA LEU A 716 -19.28 13.61 -5.26
C LEU A 716 -18.56 13.41 -3.93
N VAL A 717 -17.80 12.31 -3.85
CA VAL A 717 -16.93 12.00 -2.72
C VAL A 717 -15.57 11.49 -3.20
N GLU A 718 -14.51 11.99 -2.57
CA GLU A 718 -13.12 11.59 -2.82
C GLU A 718 -12.47 11.17 -1.49
N LEU A 719 -11.54 10.21 -1.56
CA LEU A 719 -10.80 9.72 -0.40
C LEU A 719 -9.34 10.17 -0.47
N VAL A 720 -8.91 10.92 0.53
CA VAL A 720 -7.55 11.49 0.61
C VAL A 720 -7.13 11.59 2.08
N ASP A 721 -5.89 11.27 2.42
CA ASP A 721 -5.28 11.57 3.72
C ASP A 721 -4.98 13.09 3.80
N LEU A 722 -5.90 13.87 4.38
CA LEU A 722 -5.82 15.33 4.40
C LEU A 722 -5.01 15.89 5.57
N ASP A 723 -5.07 15.25 6.72
CA ASP A 723 -4.36 15.72 7.91
C ASP A 723 -3.01 15.01 8.13
N GLY A 724 -2.63 14.12 7.23
CA GLY A 724 -1.32 13.49 7.17
C GLY A 724 -1.09 12.43 8.24
N ASP A 725 -2.15 11.88 8.80
CA ASP A 725 -2.06 10.89 9.87
C ASP A 725 -2.01 9.43 9.37
N GLY A 726 -2.21 9.23 8.07
CA GLY A 726 -2.00 7.96 7.37
C GLY A 726 -3.26 7.15 7.13
N ASP A 727 -4.45 7.69 7.44
CA ASP A 727 -5.73 7.11 7.05
C ASP A 727 -6.44 7.95 5.96
N LEU A 728 -7.48 7.40 5.36
CA LEU A 728 -8.21 8.07 4.30
C LEU A 728 -9.40 8.82 4.87
N ASP A 729 -9.39 10.14 4.68
CA ASP A 729 -10.50 11.04 4.95
C ASP A 729 -11.44 11.13 3.75
N ALA A 730 -12.67 11.58 3.98
CA ALA A 730 -13.66 11.72 2.91
C ALA A 730 -14.03 13.18 2.64
N ILE A 731 -13.65 13.69 1.47
CA ILE A 731 -14.04 15.05 1.00
C ILE A 731 -15.35 14.94 0.23
N THR A 732 -16.29 15.84 0.50
CA THR A 732 -17.57 15.93 -0.22
C THR A 732 -18.15 17.33 -0.12
N CYS A 733 -19.32 17.53 -0.75
CA CYS A 733 -20.12 18.74 -0.63
C CYS A 733 -21.58 18.38 -0.35
N GLU A 734 -22.34 19.37 0.10
CA GLU A 734 -23.78 19.22 0.33
C GLU A 734 -24.52 20.45 -0.20
N GLU A 735 -25.51 20.19 -1.02
CA GLU A 735 -26.17 21.21 -1.84
C GLU A 735 -27.41 21.81 -1.19
N VAL A 736 -28.26 20.98 -0.52
CA VAL A 736 -29.61 21.39 -0.10
C VAL A 736 -29.62 22.11 1.24
N ASP A 737 -28.90 21.59 2.23
CA ASP A 737 -28.73 22.26 3.53
C ASP A 737 -27.66 23.36 3.47
N ASN A 738 -27.01 23.50 2.31
CA ASN A 738 -25.96 24.47 2.09
C ASN A 738 -24.81 24.36 3.10
N LEU A 739 -24.41 23.13 3.40
CA LEU A 739 -23.23 22.88 4.27
C LEU A 739 -21.94 23.29 3.58
N GLY A 740 -21.95 23.41 2.26
CA GLY A 740 -20.81 23.81 1.45
C GLY A 740 -19.85 22.67 1.14
N VAL A 741 -18.55 23.00 1.08
CA VAL A 741 -17.46 22.03 0.85
C VAL A 741 -16.81 21.69 2.19
N PHE A 742 -16.67 20.42 2.50
CA PHE A 742 -16.15 19.95 3.77
C PHE A 742 -15.59 18.54 3.63
N TRP A 743 -14.97 18.05 4.69
CA TRP A 743 -14.49 16.69 4.78
C TRP A 743 -14.81 16.06 6.13
N PHE A 744 -14.89 14.76 6.15
CA PHE A 744 -15.02 13.96 7.35
C PHE A 744 -13.66 13.36 7.69
N GLU A 745 -13.13 13.72 8.87
CA GLU A 745 -11.92 13.13 9.44
C GLU A 745 -12.20 11.70 9.86
N ASN A 746 -11.42 10.77 9.36
CA ASN A 746 -11.47 9.38 9.76
C ASN A 746 -10.98 9.26 11.22
N PRO A 747 -11.75 8.64 12.11
CA PRO A 747 -11.36 8.53 13.52
C PRO A 747 -10.37 7.41 13.82
N LEU A 748 -9.80 6.74 12.81
CA LEU A 748 -8.93 5.59 12.99
C LEU A 748 -7.64 6.00 13.71
N TYR A 749 -7.05 7.13 13.34
CA TYR A 749 -5.89 7.73 13.99
C TYR A 749 -6.23 9.09 14.62
N ASP A 750 -5.50 9.45 15.66
CA ASP A 750 -5.66 10.71 16.39
C ASP A 750 -4.44 11.61 16.15
N SER A 751 -4.55 12.50 15.17
CA SER A 751 -3.50 13.45 14.83
C SER A 751 -3.04 14.34 16.01
N SER A 752 -3.86 14.51 17.05
CA SER A 752 -3.49 15.28 18.25
C SER A 752 -2.40 14.61 19.10
N LYS A 753 -2.17 13.30 18.90
CA LYS A 753 -1.13 12.52 19.60
C LYS A 753 0.17 12.42 18.81
N LEU A 754 0.21 12.97 17.60
CA LEU A 754 1.39 13.01 16.74
C LEU A 754 2.29 14.25 16.97
N ARG A 755 1.96 15.10 17.96
CA ARG A 755 2.74 16.30 18.35
C ARG A 755 3.77 16.02 19.44
#